data_95a3285db80dc5aa8e49cf291ea6bd22
#
_entry.id   95a3285db80dc5aa8e49cf291ea6bd22
#
_cell.length_a   1.000
_cell.length_b   1.000
_cell.length_c   1.000
_cell.angle_alpha   90.00
_cell.angle_beta   90.00
_cell.angle_gamma   90.00
#
_symmetry.space_group_name_H-M   'P 1'
#
loop_
_entity.id
_entity.type
_entity.pdbx_description
1 polymer ?
#
loop_
_entity_poly.entity_id
_entity_poly.type
_entity_poly.pdbx_seq_one_letter_code
_entity_poly.pdbx_strand_id
1 'polypeptide(L)'
;MIIETSYIFPKIYDNTPFIKHHPVLHPHSTAYAEYWTKELEEFILGLWREEQTPEGIRWRYMNPQLNYFANYHTLTIQDGKQRIKSRPSLLDINWTILNCWFICRGFSGFDGDEEYTSNWTVKLKEDKLVNPNLPDISLKFLNNLTDNCYKQDGTLKKYIDPLEYLNGTHEVNLGNPLYENNSLNLFLLGSRSGGKSFMASALMEHEWLSDGAKTVDDYLSGNNKVEIFCGSASSGKSSYLLDKFSNSLKNLPGEYFDREYFPSPFSRTFSGTLKVGNSKNPFRFEYEKKIGNSTVKEGTGSLLIHETYKDNKQAAVGGRYNVLVVEEVGLEDKILTVHGANESTQDMGAGKFGSSFYLGTGGDMEKVIESEIIFRDPEAYDFLGFKDIYEGRGAIGFFLPAIYTNLAYKDENGNTDVDTALKYEMERREEKKQANNTSAYDEYIMSRPIKPSEMFLSKTGNKFPIVMLREQQASNDRYQFKKHLRTLGHLVEDPDFITGVKFKPNFDLRPIDRFPHDSKSDLKSAWEFYEHPPAGIIPPNLFRIVYDPIRDEGGGTSLAAIYVYKSNNTLDNNGNEIVAWWVGRYDMPEEIHLNCVLAAKYFNAQVMFENNIIDFKNYCMRTGNYHILASTPKQIIEKAIKDPTLKYDVGIPMTNPLKQYALRLAQQWLLEEKKKYVEELEDGTKREIVVRNLNTLKDDLLLEELIQFNDKGNFDRVSAFLLLMLWIEQDKEMVINESEEIVKKTSNDFYKELYNNQLKNTNLLKY
;
A
#
# COMPACT_ATOMS: atom_id res chain seq x y z
N MET A 1 -20.46 -1.85 -3.22
CA MET A 1 -19.54 -1.42 -2.15
C MET A 1 -19.87 0.04 -1.87
N ILE A 2 -20.51 0.31 -0.75
CA ILE A 2 -20.75 1.67 -0.29
C ILE A 2 -19.42 2.07 0.36
N ILE A 3 -18.68 2.96 -0.28
CA ILE A 3 -17.66 3.72 0.43
C ILE A 3 -18.49 4.62 1.32
N GLU A 4 -18.38 4.44 2.65
CA GLU A 4 -18.94 5.44 3.54
C GLU A 4 -18.36 6.78 3.13
N THR A 5 -19.21 7.68 2.68
CA THR A 5 -18.85 9.01 2.17
C THR A 5 -18.57 9.99 3.31
N SER A 6 -18.11 9.49 4.46
CA SER A 6 -17.60 10.34 5.53
C SER A 6 -16.46 11.20 4.96
N TYR A 7 -16.50 12.48 5.17
CA TYR A 7 -15.48 13.42 4.72
C TYR A 7 -14.13 12.99 5.24
N ILE A 8 -13.27 12.50 4.34
CA ILE A 8 -11.90 12.06 4.66
C ILE A 8 -11.01 13.27 4.95
N PHE A 9 -11.30 14.41 4.31
CA PHE A 9 -10.62 15.67 4.55
C PHE A 9 -11.55 16.66 5.28
N PRO A 10 -11.00 17.48 6.17
CA PRO A 10 -11.80 18.41 6.95
C PRO A 10 -12.41 19.50 6.06
N LYS A 11 -13.58 19.93 6.43
CA LYS A 11 -14.26 21.01 5.74
C LYS A 11 -13.64 22.38 6.07
N ILE A 12 -13.31 23.10 5.01
CA ILE A 12 -12.90 24.49 5.06
C ILE A 12 -14.14 25.35 4.84
N TYR A 13 -14.46 26.23 5.77
CA TYR A 13 -15.64 27.06 5.65
C TYR A 13 -15.35 28.40 4.98
N ASP A 14 -14.15 28.95 5.18
CA ASP A 14 -13.72 30.18 4.55
C ASP A 14 -12.21 30.22 4.36
N ASN A 15 -11.75 30.15 3.11
CA ASN A 15 -10.35 30.29 2.74
C ASN A 15 -9.92 31.75 2.55
N THR A 16 -10.86 32.69 2.44
CA THR A 16 -10.57 34.10 2.10
C THR A 16 -9.57 34.75 3.05
N PRO A 17 -9.65 34.58 4.38
CA PRO A 17 -8.70 35.20 5.29
C PRO A 17 -7.26 34.72 5.16
N PHE A 18 -7.05 33.56 4.51
CA PHE A 18 -5.75 32.93 4.33
C PHE A 18 -5.08 33.27 3.01
N ILE A 19 -5.81 33.86 2.05
CA ILE A 19 -5.30 34.28 0.76
C ILE A 19 -4.86 35.74 0.86
N LYS A 20 -3.58 35.99 0.56
CA LYS A 20 -2.99 37.31 0.66
C LYS A 20 -2.93 38.00 -0.70
N HIS A 21 -3.27 39.28 -0.68
CA HIS A 21 -2.97 40.21 -1.76
C HIS A 21 -1.90 41.17 -1.26
N HIS A 22 -0.65 40.96 -1.70
CA HIS A 22 0.45 41.82 -1.30
C HIS A 22 0.22 43.25 -1.84
N PRO A 23 0.25 44.29 -0.97
CA PRO A 23 0.08 45.67 -1.42
C PRO A 23 1.27 46.17 -2.20
N VAL A 24 1.03 47.06 -3.13
CA VAL A 24 2.08 47.77 -3.86
C VAL A 24 2.64 48.89 -2.96
N LEU A 25 3.83 48.67 -2.41
CA LEU A 25 4.45 49.59 -1.46
C LEU A 25 5.87 49.97 -1.95
N HIS A 26 6.22 51.25 -1.85
CA HIS A 26 7.55 51.69 -2.24
C HIS A 26 8.62 51.10 -1.31
N PRO A 27 9.72 50.47 -1.83
CA PRO A 27 10.70 49.73 -1.05
C PRO A 27 11.39 50.50 0.07
N HIS A 28 11.45 51.82 -0.03
CA HIS A 28 12.06 52.70 0.97
C HIS A 28 11.04 53.38 1.89
N SER A 29 9.79 52.97 1.86
CA SER A 29 8.76 53.51 2.75
C SER A 29 8.69 52.75 4.09
N THR A 30 8.29 53.49 5.15
CA THR A 30 8.02 52.85 6.45
C THR A 30 6.94 51.79 6.34
N ALA A 31 5.91 52.02 5.55
CA ALA A 31 4.83 51.05 5.31
C ALA A 31 5.34 49.75 4.67
N TYR A 32 6.33 49.83 3.78
CA TYR A 32 6.99 48.64 3.22
C TYR A 32 7.72 47.86 4.31
N ALA A 33 8.50 48.54 5.13
CA ALA A 33 9.24 47.87 6.20
C ALA A 33 8.31 47.21 7.23
N GLU A 34 7.26 47.92 7.66
CA GLU A 34 6.26 47.38 8.59
C GLU A 34 5.51 46.14 8.01
N TYR A 35 5.08 46.26 6.78
CA TYR A 35 4.37 45.16 6.11
C TYR A 35 5.25 43.92 5.99
N TRP A 36 6.45 44.04 5.47
CA TRP A 36 7.32 42.89 5.22
C TRP A 36 7.96 42.32 6.49
N THR A 37 8.07 43.10 7.58
CA THR A 37 8.44 42.57 8.90
C THR A 37 7.35 41.63 9.42
N LYS A 38 6.10 42.04 9.31
CA LYS A 38 4.97 41.19 9.68
C LYS A 38 4.90 39.93 8.77
N GLU A 39 5.08 40.13 7.47
CA GLU A 39 5.11 39.01 6.52
C GLU A 39 6.25 38.04 6.80
N LEU A 40 7.40 38.49 7.28
CA LEU A 40 8.50 37.62 7.71
C LEU A 40 8.11 36.74 8.90
N GLU A 41 7.42 37.28 9.87
CA GLU A 41 6.88 36.48 10.98
C GLU A 41 5.93 35.41 10.46
N GLU A 42 4.97 35.78 9.63
CA GLU A 42 4.01 34.83 9.05
C GLU A 42 4.66 33.83 8.06
N PHE A 43 5.75 34.22 7.43
CA PHE A 43 6.56 33.35 6.54
C PHE A 43 7.30 32.24 7.33
N ILE A 44 7.83 32.57 8.51
CA ILE A 44 8.59 31.65 9.34
C ILE A 44 7.70 30.87 10.30
N LEU A 45 6.71 31.52 10.92
CA LEU A 45 5.92 30.96 12.01
C LEU A 45 4.52 30.49 11.57
N GLY A 46 4.11 30.78 10.31
CA GLY A 46 2.74 30.60 9.87
C GLY A 46 1.82 31.73 10.38
N LEU A 47 0.54 31.58 10.13
CA LEU A 47 -0.42 32.65 10.43
C LEU A 47 -1.68 32.11 11.09
N TRP A 48 -2.27 33.00 11.91
CA TRP A 48 -3.56 32.78 12.54
C TRP A 48 -4.61 33.70 11.92
N ARG A 49 -5.77 33.12 11.58
CA ARG A 49 -6.91 33.87 11.02
C ARG A 49 -8.22 33.40 11.61
N GLU A 50 -9.17 34.32 11.65
CA GLU A 50 -10.55 33.98 11.96
C GLU A 50 -11.21 33.32 10.76
N GLU A 51 -11.79 32.17 11.00
CA GLU A 51 -12.61 31.43 10.03
C GLU A 51 -14.09 31.53 10.47
N GLN A 52 -14.94 31.92 9.55
CA GLN A 52 -16.38 31.89 9.76
C GLN A 52 -16.88 30.46 9.58
N THR A 53 -17.58 29.94 10.57
CA THR A 53 -18.16 28.59 10.52
C THR A 53 -19.67 28.67 10.88
N PRO A 54 -20.48 27.64 10.58
CA PRO A 54 -21.86 27.57 10.99
C PRO A 54 -22.07 27.68 12.52
N GLU A 55 -21.04 27.29 13.29
CA GLU A 55 -21.04 27.31 14.77
C GLU A 55 -20.51 28.62 15.34
N GLY A 56 -20.09 29.56 14.47
CA GLY A 56 -19.53 30.86 14.84
C GLY A 56 -18.09 31.03 14.36
N ILE A 57 -17.46 32.10 14.85
CA ILE A 57 -16.07 32.43 14.51
C ILE A 57 -15.10 31.54 15.32
N ARG A 58 -14.15 30.96 14.65
CA ARG A 58 -13.04 30.26 15.29
C ARG A 58 -11.70 30.68 14.69
N TRP A 59 -10.62 30.51 15.44
CA TRP A 59 -9.26 30.76 14.95
C TRP A 59 -8.70 29.47 14.35
N ARG A 60 -8.12 29.59 13.14
CA ARG A 60 -7.42 28.51 12.46
C ARG A 60 -5.97 28.89 12.23
N TYR A 61 -5.10 27.95 12.49
CA TYR A 61 -3.68 28.08 12.17
C TYR A 61 -3.36 27.54 10.78
N MET A 62 -2.61 28.33 10.01
CA MET A 62 -2.04 27.95 8.74
C MET A 62 -0.52 27.88 8.88
N ASN A 63 0.05 26.69 8.76
CA ASN A 63 1.49 26.48 8.92
C ASN A 63 2.30 27.22 7.85
N PRO A 64 3.62 27.47 8.06
CA PRO A 64 4.43 28.27 7.16
C PRO A 64 4.54 27.70 5.74
N GLN A 65 4.64 26.37 5.57
CA GLN A 65 4.71 25.73 4.26
C GLN A 65 3.41 25.88 3.47
N LEU A 66 2.27 25.78 4.15
CA LEU A 66 0.96 25.99 3.55
C LEU A 66 0.75 27.47 3.21
N ASN A 67 1.18 28.38 4.07
CA ASN A 67 1.18 29.83 3.80
C ASN A 67 2.03 30.15 2.56
N TYR A 68 3.23 29.57 2.48
CA TYR A 68 4.11 29.72 1.30
C TYR A 68 3.43 29.18 0.04
N PHE A 69 2.87 27.97 0.10
CA PHE A 69 2.17 27.38 -1.05
C PHE A 69 1.05 28.29 -1.55
N ALA A 70 0.19 28.78 -0.68
CA ALA A 70 -0.97 29.58 -1.06
C ALA A 70 -0.61 30.99 -1.57
N ASN A 71 0.41 31.64 -0.98
CA ASN A 71 0.63 33.08 -1.12
C ASN A 71 1.92 33.46 -1.88
N TYR A 72 2.90 32.54 -1.96
CA TYR A 72 4.19 32.84 -2.58
C TYR A 72 4.54 31.90 -3.76
N HIS A 73 4.15 30.63 -3.69
CA HIS A 73 4.42 29.67 -4.75
C HIS A 73 3.68 30.02 -6.04
N THR A 74 4.35 29.89 -7.18
CA THR A 74 3.77 30.17 -8.50
C THR A 74 3.63 28.91 -9.33
N LEU A 75 2.41 28.60 -9.72
CA LEU A 75 2.13 27.58 -10.71
C LEU A 75 2.35 28.13 -12.12
N THR A 76 2.93 27.29 -12.98
CA THR A 76 2.90 27.51 -14.42
C THR A 76 1.99 26.46 -15.05
N ILE A 77 0.82 26.86 -15.45
CA ILE A 77 -0.20 25.99 -16.06
C ILE A 77 -0.18 26.21 -17.56
N GLN A 78 -0.21 25.12 -18.32
CA GLN A 78 -0.37 25.20 -19.77
C GLN A 78 -1.87 25.16 -20.09
N ASP A 79 -2.39 26.25 -20.61
CA ASP A 79 -3.75 26.36 -21.12
C ASP A 79 -3.69 26.49 -22.65
N GLY A 80 -3.94 25.39 -23.34
CA GLY A 80 -3.78 25.30 -24.78
C GLY A 80 -2.34 25.61 -25.23
N LYS A 81 -2.13 26.72 -25.94
CA LYS A 81 -0.81 27.22 -26.39
C LYS A 81 -0.18 28.23 -25.44
N GLN A 82 -0.92 28.70 -24.45
CA GLN A 82 -0.46 29.74 -23.49
C GLN A 82 0.03 29.12 -22.19
N ARG A 83 1.07 29.72 -21.63
CA ARG A 83 1.52 29.42 -20.26
C ARG A 83 0.99 30.51 -19.34
N ILE A 84 0.07 30.12 -18.47
CA ILE A 84 -0.50 30.99 -17.47
C ILE A 84 0.24 30.79 -16.16
N LYS A 85 0.63 31.89 -15.52
CA LYS A 85 1.19 31.91 -14.19
C LYS A 85 0.11 32.32 -13.22
N SER A 86 -0.12 31.54 -12.17
CA SER A 86 -1.10 31.82 -11.15
C SER A 86 -0.63 31.36 -9.77
N ARG A 87 -1.25 31.87 -8.72
CA ARG A 87 -1.14 31.27 -7.39
C ARG A 87 -1.94 29.98 -7.36
N PRO A 88 -1.53 28.99 -6.55
CA PRO A 88 -2.33 27.80 -6.35
C PRO A 88 -3.68 28.14 -5.69
N SER A 89 -4.74 27.46 -6.08
CA SER A 89 -5.95 27.42 -5.28
C SER A 89 -5.68 26.63 -4.01
N LEU A 90 -6.17 27.13 -2.90
CA LEU A 90 -6.03 26.47 -1.60
C LEU A 90 -7.17 25.45 -1.43
N LEU A 91 -6.81 24.16 -1.51
CA LEU A 91 -7.75 23.03 -1.51
C LEU A 91 -7.66 22.24 -0.19
N ASP A 92 -8.70 21.49 0.13
CA ASP A 92 -8.75 20.56 1.27
C ASP A 92 -7.52 19.63 1.33
N ILE A 93 -7.09 19.10 0.19
CA ILE A 93 -5.89 18.24 0.08
C ILE A 93 -4.59 18.98 0.45
N ASN A 94 -4.49 20.28 0.15
CA ASN A 94 -3.29 21.04 0.47
C ASN A 94 -3.18 21.28 1.98
N TRP A 95 -4.31 21.62 2.61
CA TRP A 95 -4.39 21.73 4.07
C TRP A 95 -3.91 20.45 4.74
N THR A 96 -4.41 19.31 4.33
CA THR A 96 -4.09 18.04 4.97
C THR A 96 -2.63 17.63 4.73
N ILE A 97 -2.18 17.60 3.47
CA ILE A 97 -0.84 17.09 3.13
C ILE A 97 0.25 17.98 3.71
N LEU A 98 0.11 19.31 3.62
CA LEU A 98 1.12 20.22 4.16
C LEU A 98 1.08 20.31 5.69
N ASN A 99 -0.05 20.02 6.34
CA ASN A 99 -0.10 19.81 7.77
C ASN A 99 0.61 18.52 8.18
N CYS A 100 0.44 17.42 7.44
CA CYS A 100 1.22 16.19 7.68
C CYS A 100 2.72 16.45 7.58
N TRP A 101 3.15 17.16 6.54
CA TRP A 101 4.56 17.53 6.40
C TRP A 101 5.06 18.41 7.54
N PHE A 102 4.28 19.44 7.90
CA PHE A 102 4.62 20.32 9.02
C PHE A 102 4.83 19.54 10.33
N ILE A 103 3.97 18.57 10.60
CA ILE A 103 4.11 17.66 11.73
C ILE A 103 5.43 16.89 11.65
N CYS A 104 5.75 16.29 10.51
CA CYS A 104 7.02 15.58 10.32
C CYS A 104 8.23 16.50 10.56
N ARG A 105 8.18 17.76 10.09
CA ARG A 105 9.24 18.76 10.26
C ARG A 105 9.29 19.36 11.66
N GLY A 106 8.19 19.38 12.37
CA GLY A 106 8.12 19.89 13.73
C GLY A 106 9.06 19.20 14.69
N PHE A 107 9.38 17.93 14.45
CA PHE A 107 10.31 17.12 15.24
C PHE A 107 11.75 17.18 14.73
N SER A 108 12.02 17.80 13.61
CA SER A 108 13.34 17.84 12.99
C SER A 108 14.25 18.96 13.49
N GLY A 109 13.94 19.57 14.57
CA GLY A 109 14.68 20.72 15.07
C GLY A 109 15.14 20.56 16.50
N PHE A 110 15.46 19.36 16.87
CA PHE A 110 16.09 19.12 18.15
C PHE A 110 17.44 19.83 18.21
N ASP A 111 17.55 20.82 19.09
CA ASP A 111 18.77 21.59 19.30
C ASP A 111 19.50 21.22 20.60
N GLY A 112 19.12 20.11 21.22
CA GLY A 112 19.68 19.63 22.47
C GLY A 112 19.05 20.26 23.72
N ASP A 113 17.99 21.02 23.56
CA ASP A 113 17.26 21.61 24.68
C ASP A 113 16.42 20.53 25.37
N GLU A 114 16.65 20.25 26.67
CA GLU A 114 15.92 19.23 27.44
C GLU A 114 14.40 19.50 27.50
N GLU A 115 13.97 20.69 27.12
CA GLU A 115 12.57 21.09 27.04
C GLU A 115 11.84 20.55 25.83
N TYR A 116 12.53 20.01 24.82
CA TYR A 116 11.91 19.35 23.71
C TYR A 116 11.47 17.96 24.09
N THR A 117 10.22 17.68 23.95
CA THR A 117 9.74 16.33 24.09
C THR A 117 9.55 15.72 22.70
N SER A 118 10.13 14.56 22.53
CA SER A 118 10.02 13.71 21.37
C SER A 118 8.65 13.04 21.25
N ASN A 119 7.69 13.42 22.07
CA ASN A 119 6.43 12.71 22.18
C ASN A 119 5.28 13.54 21.60
N TRP A 120 4.48 12.94 20.71
CA TRP A 120 3.25 13.51 20.18
C TRP A 120 2.17 13.69 21.24
N THR A 121 2.31 13.04 22.40
CA THR A 121 1.41 13.30 23.51
C THR A 121 1.57 14.74 23.94
N VAL A 122 0.47 15.47 23.94
CA VAL A 122 0.40 16.82 24.46
C VAL A 122 0.80 16.76 25.93
N LYS A 123 1.99 17.22 26.26
CA LYS A 123 2.31 17.51 27.65
C LYS A 123 1.60 18.78 28.02
N LEU A 124 0.57 18.62 28.81
CA LEU A 124 -0.01 19.75 29.52
C LEU A 124 1.12 20.37 30.35
N LYS A 125 1.66 21.50 29.91
CA LYS A 125 2.33 22.37 30.84
C LYS A 125 1.33 22.70 31.95
N GLU A 126 1.77 22.70 33.18
CA GLU A 126 1.01 23.21 34.31
C GLU A 126 0.56 24.67 34.06
N ASP A 127 1.18 25.33 33.10
CA ASP A 127 0.83 26.65 32.62
C ASP A 127 -0.49 26.60 31.86
N LYS A 128 -1.55 27.05 32.49
CA LYS A 128 -2.92 27.10 32.00
C LYS A 128 -3.13 27.92 30.72
N LEU A 129 -2.09 28.59 30.26
CA LEU A 129 -2.10 29.44 29.06
C LEU A 129 -2.03 28.66 27.75
N VAL A 130 -1.55 27.40 27.81
CA VAL A 130 -1.39 26.58 26.61
C VAL A 130 -2.64 25.74 26.39
N ASN A 131 -3.15 25.75 25.17
CA ASN A 131 -4.25 24.86 24.82
C ASN A 131 -3.81 23.40 25.01
N PRO A 132 -4.53 22.59 25.81
CA PRO A 132 -4.17 21.23 26.10
C PRO A 132 -4.12 20.31 24.85
N ASN A 133 -4.69 20.75 23.75
CA ASN A 133 -4.74 20.00 22.48
C ASN A 133 -3.60 20.37 21.53
N LEU A 134 -2.70 21.29 21.91
CA LEU A 134 -1.53 21.57 21.08
C LEU A 134 -0.51 20.44 21.20
N PRO A 135 0.01 19.94 20.06
CA PRO A 135 1.05 18.96 20.08
C PRO A 135 2.33 19.55 20.68
N ASP A 136 3.02 18.75 21.47
CA ASP A 136 4.29 19.12 22.07
C ASP A 136 5.42 18.97 21.03
N ILE A 137 5.47 19.94 20.11
CA ILE A 137 6.42 19.91 19.00
C ILE A 137 7.77 20.42 19.45
N SER A 138 7.81 21.62 20.03
CA SER A 138 8.96 22.21 20.68
C SER A 138 8.47 23.34 21.59
N LEU A 139 9.12 23.53 22.71
CA LEU A 139 8.69 24.56 23.66
C LEU A 139 8.83 25.98 23.09
N LYS A 140 9.91 26.26 22.36
CA LYS A 140 10.08 27.55 21.67
C LYS A 140 8.99 27.76 20.62
N PHE A 141 8.73 26.73 19.82
CA PHE A 141 7.69 26.78 18.81
C PHE A 141 6.30 26.90 19.44
N LEU A 142 6.06 26.13 20.51
CA LEU A 142 4.81 26.17 21.25
C LEU A 142 4.57 27.54 21.91
N ASN A 143 5.60 28.18 22.49
CA ASN A 143 5.49 29.51 23.04
C ASN A 143 5.11 30.54 21.96
N ASN A 144 5.72 30.47 20.78
CA ASN A 144 5.38 31.35 19.66
C ASN A 144 3.94 31.15 19.19
N LEU A 145 3.46 29.91 19.15
CA LEU A 145 2.06 29.61 18.84
C LEU A 145 1.13 30.14 19.94
N THR A 146 1.53 30.00 21.21
CA THR A 146 0.75 30.44 22.36
C THR A 146 0.51 31.94 22.34
N ASP A 147 1.53 32.73 22.03
CA ASP A 147 1.38 34.19 21.94
C ASP A 147 0.36 34.61 20.90
N ASN A 148 0.24 33.85 19.79
CA ASN A 148 -0.76 34.08 18.77
C ASN A 148 -2.17 33.53 19.13
N CYS A 149 -2.27 32.68 20.15
CA CYS A 149 -3.56 32.12 20.60
C CYS A 149 -4.37 33.07 21.49
N TYR A 150 -3.77 34.16 21.99
CA TYR A 150 -4.41 35.09 22.88
C TYR A 150 -4.82 36.38 22.16
N LYS A 151 -5.97 36.92 22.50
CA LYS A 151 -6.36 38.27 22.13
C LYS A 151 -5.58 39.27 22.97
N GLN A 152 -5.60 40.56 22.56
CA GLN A 152 -4.98 41.65 23.33
C GLN A 152 -5.51 41.80 24.74
N ASP A 153 -6.73 41.36 25.00
CA ASP A 153 -7.37 41.35 26.32
C ASP A 153 -6.97 40.13 27.19
N GLY A 154 -6.08 39.26 26.69
CA GLY A 154 -5.61 38.05 27.38
C GLY A 154 -6.57 36.86 27.30
N THR A 155 -7.70 36.97 26.56
CA THR A 155 -8.60 35.84 26.37
C THR A 155 -8.10 34.89 25.31
N LEU A 156 -8.26 33.56 25.53
CA LEU A 156 -7.87 32.53 24.59
C LEU A 156 -8.71 32.63 23.32
N LYS A 157 -8.03 32.70 22.17
CA LYS A 157 -8.70 32.56 20.87
C LYS A 157 -9.10 31.10 20.68
N LYS A 158 -10.32 30.86 20.25
CA LYS A 158 -10.77 29.54 19.84
C LYS A 158 -10.10 29.20 18.49
N TYR A 159 -9.29 28.16 18.44
CA TYR A 159 -8.58 27.76 17.23
C TYR A 159 -8.68 26.24 16.99
N ILE A 160 -8.32 25.82 15.78
CA ILE A 160 -8.18 24.41 15.42
C ILE A 160 -6.68 24.09 15.38
N ASP A 161 -6.28 23.13 16.20
CA ASP A 161 -4.97 22.56 16.17
C ASP A 161 -4.76 21.76 14.86
N PRO A 162 -3.63 21.91 14.17
CA PRO A 162 -3.33 21.09 12.99
C PRO A 162 -3.38 19.58 13.26
N LEU A 163 -3.02 19.13 14.45
CA LEU A 163 -3.09 17.73 14.83
C LEU A 163 -4.52 17.26 15.09
N GLU A 164 -5.33 18.06 15.78
CA GLU A 164 -6.76 17.79 15.96
C GLU A 164 -7.48 17.73 14.60
N TYR A 165 -7.10 18.63 13.70
CA TYR A 165 -7.58 18.65 12.34
C TYR A 165 -7.26 17.36 11.58
N LEU A 166 -6.05 16.83 11.71
CA LEU A 166 -5.66 15.55 11.10
C LEU A 166 -6.35 14.36 11.76
N ASN A 167 -6.48 14.36 13.08
CA ASN A 167 -7.16 13.28 13.81
C ASN A 167 -8.66 13.20 13.47
N GLY A 168 -9.27 14.31 13.07
CA GLY A 168 -10.65 14.32 12.59
C GLY A 168 -10.83 13.68 11.22
N THR A 169 -9.78 13.55 10.43
CA THR A 169 -9.81 13.08 9.05
C THR A 169 -9.06 11.78 8.81
N HIS A 170 -7.90 11.67 9.44
CA HIS A 170 -7.04 10.48 9.43
C HIS A 170 -6.63 10.22 10.87
N GLU A 171 -7.08 9.13 11.45
CA GLU A 171 -6.56 8.71 12.75
C GLU A 171 -5.06 8.42 12.60
N VAL A 172 -4.24 9.27 13.19
CA VAL A 172 -2.80 9.07 13.28
C VAL A 172 -2.53 8.15 14.46
N ASN A 173 -1.64 7.18 14.29
CA ASN A 173 -1.29 6.27 15.36
C ASN A 173 -0.30 6.93 16.35
N LEU A 174 -0.78 7.80 17.20
CA LEU A 174 0.03 8.60 18.14
C LEU A 174 0.58 7.81 19.32
N GLY A 175 0.16 6.58 19.52
CA GLY A 175 0.62 5.72 20.62
C GLY A 175 1.89 4.94 20.30
N ASN A 176 2.47 5.10 19.11
CA ASN A 176 3.67 4.37 18.72
C ASN A 176 4.94 5.01 19.31
N PRO A 177 5.84 4.23 19.97
CA PRO A 177 7.13 4.70 20.43
C PRO A 177 8.02 5.34 19.34
N LEU A 178 7.77 5.03 18.06
CA LEU A 178 8.46 5.67 16.95
C LEU A 178 8.38 7.19 17.00
N TYR A 179 7.25 7.73 17.46
CA TYR A 179 7.03 9.17 17.55
C TYR A 179 7.80 9.84 18.72
N GLU A 180 8.55 9.06 19.47
CA GLU A 180 9.53 9.59 20.41
C GLU A 180 10.80 10.13 19.73
N ASN A 181 10.97 9.92 18.43
CA ASN A 181 12.06 10.48 17.65
C ASN A 181 11.73 11.88 17.12
N ASN A 182 12.76 12.69 16.97
CA ASN A 182 12.64 14.12 16.67
C ASN A 182 12.24 14.47 15.22
N SER A 183 12.19 13.50 14.33
CA SER A 183 11.81 13.68 12.92
C SER A 183 11.11 12.47 12.38
N LEU A 184 10.06 12.70 11.61
CA LEU A 184 9.33 11.67 10.89
C LEU A 184 9.44 11.88 9.39
N ASN A 185 9.11 10.85 8.63
CA ASN A 185 9.01 10.91 7.19
C ASN A 185 7.53 10.86 6.77
N LEU A 186 7.22 11.38 5.59
CA LEU A 186 5.89 11.31 4.99
C LEU A 186 5.93 10.47 3.72
N PHE A 187 5.16 9.40 3.66
CA PHE A 187 4.98 8.57 2.46
C PHE A 187 3.60 8.84 1.85
N LEU A 188 3.56 9.48 0.68
CA LEU A 188 2.35 9.89 0.01
C LEU A 188 2.18 9.15 -1.32
N LEU A 189 1.24 8.23 -1.39
CA LEU A 189 0.82 7.62 -2.64
C LEU A 189 -0.63 7.99 -2.98
N GLY A 190 -0.94 8.02 -4.27
CA GLY A 190 -2.33 8.24 -4.67
C GLY A 190 -2.49 8.73 -6.09
N SER A 191 -3.68 9.20 -6.39
CA SER A 191 -4.13 9.60 -7.71
C SER A 191 -3.20 10.60 -8.40
N ARG A 192 -3.12 10.49 -9.72
CA ARG A 192 -2.56 11.54 -10.57
C ARG A 192 -3.39 12.83 -10.46
N SER A 193 -2.78 13.94 -10.87
CA SER A 193 -3.40 15.27 -10.87
C SER A 193 -3.74 15.87 -9.50
N GLY A 194 -3.27 15.28 -8.40
CA GLY A 194 -3.45 15.81 -7.04
C GLY A 194 -2.49 16.94 -6.65
N GLY A 195 -1.72 17.50 -7.58
CA GLY A 195 -0.80 18.60 -7.28
C GLY A 195 0.41 18.24 -6.40
N LYS A 196 0.66 16.94 -6.13
CA LYS A 196 1.73 16.45 -5.25
C LYS A 196 3.09 17.09 -5.50
N SER A 197 3.54 17.09 -6.76
CA SER A 197 4.83 17.69 -7.13
C SER A 197 4.88 19.22 -6.99
N PHE A 198 3.75 19.93 -7.04
CA PHE A 198 3.71 21.35 -6.74
C PHE A 198 3.84 21.61 -5.23
N MET A 199 3.19 20.81 -4.41
CA MET A 199 3.37 20.86 -2.96
C MET A 199 4.82 20.53 -2.56
N ALA A 200 5.40 19.48 -3.15
CA ALA A 200 6.81 19.13 -2.94
C ALA A 200 7.76 20.26 -3.35
N SER A 201 7.49 20.93 -4.47
CA SER A 201 8.25 22.10 -4.89
C SER A 201 8.14 23.24 -3.88
N ALA A 202 6.93 23.57 -3.47
CA ALA A 202 6.69 24.66 -2.53
C ALA A 202 7.33 24.43 -1.15
N LEU A 203 7.28 23.20 -0.63
CA LEU A 203 7.94 22.89 0.63
C LEU A 203 9.47 23.02 0.54
N MET A 204 10.09 22.56 -0.58
CA MET A 204 11.53 22.74 -0.79
C MET A 204 11.89 24.22 -0.94
N GLU A 205 11.07 25.02 -1.62
CA GLU A 205 11.27 26.45 -1.78
C GLU A 205 11.22 27.18 -0.46
N HIS A 206 10.19 26.90 0.34
CA HIS A 206 10.07 27.50 1.68
C HIS A 206 11.27 27.15 2.55
N GLU A 207 11.64 25.88 2.66
CA GLU A 207 12.80 25.44 3.45
C GLU A 207 14.11 26.08 2.98
N TRP A 208 14.31 26.19 1.66
CA TRP A 208 15.50 26.81 1.11
C TRP A 208 15.54 28.33 1.33
N LEU A 209 14.41 29.03 1.22
CA LEU A 209 14.30 30.48 1.43
C LEU A 209 14.37 30.85 2.92
N SER A 210 13.88 29.99 3.81
CA SER A 210 13.92 30.20 5.25
C SER A 210 15.22 29.71 5.92
N ASP A 211 16.14 29.06 5.16
CA ASP A 211 17.31 28.35 5.72
C ASP A 211 16.93 27.26 6.73
N GLY A 212 15.69 26.76 6.68
CA GLY A 212 15.15 25.84 7.68
C GLY A 212 14.94 26.50 9.06
N ALA A 213 14.92 27.81 9.14
CA ALA A 213 14.72 28.55 10.37
C ALA A 213 13.32 28.26 10.97
N LYS A 214 13.25 28.14 12.28
CA LYS A 214 12.02 27.90 13.04
C LYS A 214 11.53 29.10 13.81
N THR A 215 12.40 30.08 14.00
CA THR A 215 12.09 31.38 14.61
C THR A 215 12.57 32.51 13.71
N VAL A 216 12.01 33.69 13.92
CA VAL A 216 12.44 34.91 13.22
C VAL A 216 13.90 35.25 13.58
N ASP A 217 14.27 35.08 14.82
CA ASP A 217 15.64 35.33 15.30
C ASP A 217 16.64 34.38 14.63
N ASP A 218 16.31 33.11 14.48
CA ASP A 218 17.13 32.14 13.75
C ASP A 218 17.34 32.60 12.30
N TYR A 219 16.27 33.01 11.63
CA TYR A 219 16.34 33.52 10.25
C TYR A 219 17.22 34.78 10.14
N LEU A 220 17.01 35.75 11.01
CA LEU A 220 17.75 37.02 11.02
C LEU A 220 19.20 36.87 11.42
N SER A 221 19.54 35.85 12.19
CA SER A 221 20.92 35.55 12.58
C SER A 221 21.82 35.22 11.37
N GLY A 222 21.22 34.68 10.30
CA GLY A 222 21.94 34.22 9.10
C GLY A 222 22.87 33.02 9.37
N ASN A 223 22.77 32.38 10.54
CA ASN A 223 23.63 31.26 10.94
C ASN A 223 23.03 29.90 10.53
N ASN A 224 21.74 29.87 10.23
CA ASN A 224 21.06 28.63 9.84
C ASN A 224 21.40 28.29 8.38
N LYS A 225 21.43 26.99 8.14
CA LYS A 225 21.66 26.39 6.82
C LYS A 225 20.76 25.18 6.65
N VAL A 226 20.15 25.06 5.49
CA VAL A 226 19.39 23.87 5.12
C VAL A 226 20.04 23.15 3.94
N GLU A 227 20.12 21.84 4.03
CA GLU A 227 20.56 20.99 2.93
C GLU A 227 19.38 20.13 2.45
N ILE A 228 19.05 20.28 1.16
CA ILE A 228 17.91 19.63 0.52
C ILE A 228 18.42 18.68 -0.56
N PHE A 229 17.96 17.45 -0.54
CA PHE A 229 18.20 16.47 -1.60
C PHE A 229 16.89 16.13 -2.31
N CYS A 230 16.92 16.14 -3.64
CA CYS A 230 15.80 15.72 -4.48
C CYS A 230 16.22 14.54 -5.33
N GLY A 231 15.63 13.36 -5.08
CA GLY A 231 15.89 12.13 -5.81
C GLY A 231 14.70 11.63 -6.58
N SER A 232 14.93 10.83 -7.63
CA SER A 232 13.88 10.13 -8.35
C SER A 232 14.41 8.91 -9.10
N ALA A 233 13.51 8.00 -9.49
CA ALA A 233 13.83 6.82 -10.29
C ALA A 233 14.43 7.15 -11.67
N SER A 234 14.24 8.38 -12.18
CA SER A 234 14.84 8.83 -13.45
C SER A 234 15.14 10.32 -13.44
N SER A 235 16.22 10.72 -14.12
CA SER A 235 16.65 12.11 -14.19
C SER A 235 15.60 13.07 -14.78
N GLY A 236 14.75 12.59 -15.69
CA GLY A 236 13.67 13.40 -16.25
C GLY A 236 12.61 13.80 -15.23
N LYS A 237 12.36 12.98 -14.21
CA LYS A 237 11.37 13.25 -13.17
C LYS A 237 11.87 14.28 -12.16
N SER A 238 13.09 14.12 -11.65
CA SER A 238 13.69 15.10 -10.75
C SER A 238 13.88 16.47 -11.45
N SER A 239 14.33 16.48 -12.71
CA SER A 239 14.45 17.72 -13.48
C SER A 239 13.12 18.45 -13.63
N TYR A 240 12.03 17.71 -13.84
CA TYR A 240 10.70 18.31 -13.96
C TYR A 240 10.22 18.95 -12.65
N LEU A 241 10.53 18.34 -11.51
CA LEU A 241 10.25 18.93 -10.20
C LEU A 241 11.07 20.21 -9.99
N LEU A 242 12.34 20.19 -10.36
CA LEU A 242 13.22 21.37 -10.27
C LEU A 242 12.82 22.49 -11.22
N ASP A 243 12.24 22.18 -12.38
CA ASP A 243 11.69 23.22 -13.26
C ASP A 243 10.53 23.97 -12.57
N LYS A 244 9.70 23.27 -11.79
CA LYS A 244 8.64 23.91 -10.99
C LYS A 244 9.25 24.82 -9.92
N PHE A 245 10.22 24.31 -9.17
CA PHE A 245 10.98 25.06 -8.17
C PHE A 245 11.61 26.34 -8.77
N SER A 246 12.35 26.20 -9.86
CA SER A 246 13.00 27.34 -10.54
C SER A 246 12.00 28.36 -11.07
N ASN A 247 10.90 27.88 -11.64
CA ASN A 247 9.88 28.77 -12.18
C ASN A 247 9.18 29.56 -11.09
N SER A 248 8.93 28.95 -9.95
CA SER A 248 8.32 29.63 -8.81
C SER A 248 9.27 30.65 -8.19
N LEU A 249 10.53 30.30 -7.93
CA LEU A 249 11.53 31.24 -7.40
C LEU A 249 11.71 32.51 -8.27
N LYS A 250 11.63 32.38 -9.59
CA LYS A 250 11.70 33.52 -10.52
C LYS A 250 10.44 34.39 -10.51
N ASN A 251 9.37 33.93 -9.91
CA ASN A 251 8.08 34.62 -9.89
C ASN A 251 7.57 34.87 -8.47
N LEU A 252 8.49 34.95 -7.51
CA LEU A 252 8.16 35.46 -6.18
C LEU A 252 7.51 36.83 -6.29
N PRO A 253 6.62 37.21 -5.36
CA PRO A 253 6.05 38.54 -5.35
C PRO A 253 7.10 39.60 -5.41
N GLY A 254 6.93 40.56 -6.30
CA GLY A 254 7.82 41.70 -6.47
C GLY A 254 7.10 42.79 -7.28
N GLU A 255 7.61 43.99 -7.27
CA GLU A 255 6.94 45.17 -7.78
C GLU A 255 7.81 45.99 -8.65
N TYR A 256 7.20 46.74 -9.58
CA TYR A 256 7.87 47.73 -10.44
C TYR A 256 7.57 49.13 -9.93
N PHE A 257 8.67 49.91 -9.65
CA PHE A 257 8.59 51.33 -9.36
C PHE A 257 9.49 52.07 -10.36
N ASP A 258 9.01 53.09 -11.00
CA ASP A 258 9.75 53.89 -11.96
C ASP A 258 10.52 53.07 -13.00
N ARG A 259 9.95 51.98 -13.49
CA ARG A 259 10.52 50.99 -14.43
C ARG A 259 11.58 50.08 -13.83
N GLU A 260 11.89 50.20 -12.56
CA GLU A 260 12.79 49.28 -11.83
C GLU A 260 11.97 48.21 -11.10
N TYR A 261 12.43 46.96 -11.19
CA TYR A 261 11.79 45.82 -10.51
C TYR A 261 12.43 45.59 -9.16
N PHE A 262 11.63 45.66 -8.11
CA PHE A 262 12.04 45.35 -6.75
C PHE A 262 11.52 43.98 -6.39
N PRO A 263 12.43 42.99 -6.24
CA PRO A 263 12.01 41.63 -5.81
C PRO A 263 11.53 41.64 -4.37
N SER A 264 10.71 40.66 -4.02
CA SER A 264 10.32 40.40 -2.62
C SER A 264 11.56 40.30 -1.72
N PRO A 265 11.48 40.76 -0.46
CA PRO A 265 12.57 40.63 0.51
C PRO A 265 13.03 39.16 0.70
N PHE A 266 12.19 38.18 0.37
CA PHE A 266 12.53 36.76 0.40
C PHE A 266 13.31 36.28 -0.83
N SER A 267 13.45 37.11 -1.86
CA SER A 267 14.25 36.79 -3.03
C SER A 267 15.73 36.71 -2.68
N ARG A 268 16.42 35.70 -3.21
CA ARG A 268 17.82 35.44 -2.91
C ARG A 268 18.65 35.33 -4.20
N THR A 269 19.87 35.81 -4.14
CA THR A 269 20.88 35.48 -5.12
C THR A 269 21.45 34.10 -4.83
N PHE A 270 21.88 33.39 -5.86
CA PHE A 270 22.40 32.02 -5.73
C PHE A 270 23.51 31.74 -6.73
N SER A 271 24.42 30.85 -6.38
CA SER A 271 25.42 30.29 -7.27
C SER A 271 24.94 28.99 -7.90
N GLY A 272 25.42 28.67 -9.06
CA GLY A 272 25.04 27.47 -9.81
C GLY A 272 23.76 27.65 -10.64
N THR A 273 23.41 26.61 -11.36
CA THR A 273 22.16 26.55 -12.13
C THR A 273 21.39 25.30 -11.73
N LEU A 274 20.10 25.42 -11.60
CA LEU A 274 19.22 24.28 -11.26
C LEU A 274 19.31 23.12 -12.25
N LYS A 275 19.61 23.39 -13.53
CA LYS A 275 19.84 22.35 -14.53
C LYS A 275 21.06 21.46 -14.25
N VAL A 276 21.99 21.97 -13.45
CA VAL A 276 23.27 21.32 -13.11
C VAL A 276 23.38 21.09 -11.59
N GLY A 277 22.31 21.28 -10.83
CA GLY A 277 22.28 21.19 -9.38
C GLY A 277 22.49 19.75 -8.84
N ASN A 278 23.55 19.06 -9.30
CA ASN A 278 23.97 17.75 -8.82
C ASN A 278 25.04 17.89 -7.71
N SER A 279 25.48 16.76 -7.16
CA SER A 279 26.49 16.72 -6.10
C SER A 279 27.79 17.46 -6.44
N LYS A 280 28.14 17.58 -7.73
CA LYS A 280 29.33 18.32 -8.19
C LYS A 280 29.09 19.82 -8.26
N ASN A 281 27.88 20.26 -8.61
CA ASN A 281 27.49 21.65 -8.76
C ASN A 281 26.14 21.91 -8.10
N PRO A 282 26.06 21.91 -6.77
CA PRO A 282 24.82 22.12 -6.04
C PRO A 282 24.31 23.55 -6.25
N PHE A 283 22.98 23.67 -6.21
CA PHE A 283 22.33 24.96 -6.18
C PHE A 283 22.44 25.54 -4.78
N ARG A 284 23.23 26.65 -4.59
CA ARG A 284 23.55 27.21 -3.27
C ARG A 284 23.07 28.65 -3.14
N PHE A 285 22.63 29.02 -1.96
CA PHE A 285 22.53 30.40 -1.55
C PHE A 285 23.93 30.91 -1.15
N GLU A 286 24.70 31.27 -2.17
CA GLU A 286 26.06 31.78 -2.07
C GLU A 286 26.29 32.72 -3.24
N TYR A 287 26.85 33.89 -2.99
CA TYR A 287 27.21 34.86 -4.04
C TYR A 287 28.56 35.50 -3.76
N GLU A 288 29.24 35.87 -4.80
CA GLU A 288 30.50 36.51 -4.70
C GLU A 288 30.35 38.04 -4.60
N LYS A 289 30.95 38.63 -3.57
CA LYS A 289 31.00 40.08 -3.37
C LYS A 289 32.43 40.54 -3.39
N LYS A 290 32.72 41.57 -4.19
CA LYS A 290 34.03 42.21 -4.21
C LYS A 290 34.10 43.20 -3.06
N ILE A 291 35.08 43.03 -2.16
CA ILE A 291 35.44 43.96 -1.10
C ILE A 291 36.87 44.38 -1.34
N GLY A 292 37.03 45.59 -1.95
CA GLY A 292 38.33 46.04 -2.39
C GLY A 292 38.89 45.16 -3.53
N ASN A 293 40.08 44.60 -3.34
CA ASN A 293 40.73 43.68 -4.28
C ASN A 293 40.44 42.22 -4.02
N SER A 294 39.67 41.91 -3.00
CA SER A 294 39.33 40.52 -2.60
C SER A 294 37.89 40.18 -2.99
N THR A 295 37.69 38.94 -3.43
CA THR A 295 36.35 38.38 -3.62
C THR A 295 36.02 37.53 -2.41
N VAL A 296 34.93 37.88 -1.70
CA VAL A 296 34.43 37.16 -0.55
C VAL A 296 33.10 36.47 -0.94
N LYS A 297 32.91 35.27 -0.50
CA LYS A 297 31.62 34.54 -0.63
C LYS A 297 30.74 34.91 0.54
N GLU A 298 29.53 35.38 0.24
CA GLU A 298 28.47 35.69 1.20
C GLU A 298 27.28 34.78 0.96
N GLY A 299 26.41 34.60 1.97
CA GLY A 299 25.25 33.74 1.98
C GLY A 299 25.34 32.63 3.02
N THR A 300 24.22 32.02 3.39
CA THR A 300 24.17 30.97 4.42
C THR A 300 24.75 29.63 3.93
N GLY A 301 24.90 29.46 2.61
CA GLY A 301 25.32 28.20 2.00
C GLY A 301 24.24 27.14 1.92
N SER A 302 22.99 27.49 2.22
CA SER A 302 21.85 26.57 2.03
C SER A 302 21.84 26.02 0.63
N LEU A 303 21.68 24.72 0.48
CA LEU A 303 21.85 24.05 -0.80
C LEU A 303 20.71 23.11 -1.16
N LEU A 304 20.54 22.94 -2.48
CA LEU A 304 19.68 21.91 -3.06
C LEU A 304 20.50 21.09 -4.05
N ILE A 305 20.43 19.78 -3.91
CA ILE A 305 21.06 18.81 -4.80
C ILE A 305 19.97 17.94 -5.39
N HIS A 306 20.09 17.58 -6.67
CA HIS A 306 19.25 16.57 -7.29
C HIS A 306 20.05 15.49 -7.97
N GLU A 307 19.61 14.25 -7.82
CA GLU A 307 20.24 13.07 -8.42
C GLU A 307 19.18 12.06 -8.82
N THR A 308 19.59 11.06 -9.61
CA THR A 308 18.73 9.93 -9.94
C THR A 308 19.20 8.66 -9.24
N TYR A 309 18.25 7.87 -8.76
CA TYR A 309 18.52 6.55 -8.20
C TYR A 309 18.65 5.44 -9.25
N LYS A 310 18.44 5.75 -10.54
CA LYS A 310 18.45 4.77 -11.62
C LYS A 310 19.71 3.88 -11.59
N ASP A 311 20.88 4.51 -11.58
CA ASP A 311 22.16 3.81 -11.67
C ASP A 311 22.90 3.77 -10.32
N ASN A 312 22.47 4.57 -9.34
CA ASN A 312 23.08 4.65 -8.02
C ASN A 312 22.01 4.79 -6.94
N LYS A 313 21.65 3.69 -6.29
CA LYS A 313 20.68 3.66 -5.19
C LYS A 313 21.15 4.38 -3.92
N GLN A 314 22.43 4.70 -3.83
CA GLN A 314 23.07 5.43 -2.74
C GLN A 314 23.43 6.87 -3.11
N ALA A 315 22.69 7.49 -4.05
CA ALA A 315 23.01 8.81 -4.56
C ALA A 315 23.01 9.92 -3.48
N ALA A 316 22.26 9.77 -2.41
CA ALA A 316 22.25 10.71 -1.29
C ALA A 316 23.41 10.50 -0.29
N VAL A 317 24.07 9.34 -0.29
CA VAL A 317 25.13 9.01 0.68
C VAL A 317 26.33 9.97 0.51
N GLY A 318 26.80 10.48 1.64
CA GLY A 318 27.92 11.45 1.71
C GLY A 318 27.46 12.89 1.98
N GLY A 319 26.16 13.16 1.97
CA GLY A 319 25.55 14.42 2.44
C GLY A 319 24.86 14.26 3.81
N ARG A 320 24.41 15.37 4.34
CA ARG A 320 23.61 15.48 5.56
C ARG A 320 22.41 16.36 5.24
N TYR A 321 21.23 15.76 5.09
CA TYR A 321 20.07 16.47 4.54
C TYR A 321 18.97 16.70 5.58
N ASN A 322 18.61 17.97 5.76
CA ASN A 322 17.45 18.34 6.59
C ASN A 322 16.13 17.95 5.92
N VAL A 323 16.10 18.04 4.58
CA VAL A 323 14.94 17.69 3.78
C VAL A 323 15.37 16.79 2.61
N LEU A 324 14.69 15.67 2.47
CA LEU A 324 14.91 14.75 1.38
C LEU A 324 13.57 14.49 0.68
N VAL A 325 13.53 14.74 -0.63
CA VAL A 325 12.33 14.53 -1.44
C VAL A 325 12.61 13.41 -2.44
N VAL A 326 11.77 12.38 -2.45
CA VAL A 326 11.84 11.29 -3.43
C VAL A 326 10.58 11.32 -4.29
N GLU A 327 10.75 11.72 -5.55
CA GLU A 327 9.67 11.85 -6.53
C GLU A 327 9.44 10.54 -7.28
N GLU A 328 8.17 10.19 -7.52
CA GLU A 328 7.72 9.03 -8.27
C GLU A 328 8.25 7.70 -7.70
N VAL A 329 8.08 7.50 -6.39
CA VAL A 329 8.53 6.29 -5.69
C VAL A 329 7.92 4.99 -6.28
N GLY A 330 6.73 5.03 -6.86
CA GLY A 330 6.11 3.87 -7.53
C GLY A 330 6.83 3.42 -8.81
N LEU A 331 7.87 4.13 -9.27
CA LEU A 331 8.70 3.74 -10.41
C LEU A 331 10.08 3.22 -9.98
N GLU A 332 10.42 3.28 -8.69
CA GLU A 332 11.70 2.85 -8.15
C GLU A 332 11.58 1.40 -7.62
N ASP A 333 12.24 0.46 -8.30
CA ASP A 333 12.17 -0.96 -8.02
C ASP A 333 12.95 -1.40 -6.76
N LYS A 334 13.85 -0.55 -6.24
CA LYS A 334 14.70 -0.78 -5.07
C LYS A 334 14.57 0.30 -4.02
N ILE A 335 13.32 0.73 -3.77
CA ILE A 335 13.04 1.83 -2.83
C ILE A 335 13.45 1.52 -1.39
N LEU A 336 13.43 0.26 -0.95
CA LEU A 336 13.94 -0.15 0.36
C LEU A 336 15.44 0.11 0.49
N THR A 337 16.21 -0.21 -0.54
CA THR A 337 17.65 0.08 -0.58
C THR A 337 17.91 1.59 -0.60
N VAL A 338 17.12 2.33 -1.37
CA VAL A 338 17.19 3.81 -1.40
C VAL A 338 16.84 4.40 -0.04
N HIS A 339 15.80 3.86 0.62
CA HIS A 339 15.37 4.34 1.94
C HIS A 339 16.47 4.13 2.99
N GLY A 340 17.01 2.93 3.12
CA GLY A 340 18.10 2.66 4.06
C GLY A 340 19.36 3.50 3.82
N ALA A 341 19.68 3.82 2.55
CA ALA A 341 20.77 4.74 2.21
C ALA A 341 20.45 6.19 2.62
N ASN A 342 19.21 6.64 2.38
CA ASN A 342 18.76 7.99 2.71
C ASN A 342 18.70 8.22 4.22
N GLU A 343 18.21 7.25 4.97
CA GLU A 343 18.07 7.29 6.41
C GLU A 343 19.42 7.61 7.10
N SER A 344 20.50 6.97 6.66
CA SER A 344 21.86 7.21 7.16
C SER A 344 22.33 8.67 6.99
N THR A 345 21.73 9.42 6.07
CA THR A 345 22.08 10.84 5.83
C THR A 345 21.36 11.82 6.77
N GLN A 346 20.34 11.33 7.48
CA GLN A 346 19.47 12.12 8.36
C GLN A 346 19.61 11.73 9.84
N ASP A 347 20.42 10.73 10.15
CA ASP A 347 20.62 10.20 11.48
C ASP A 347 21.68 11.01 12.26
N MET A 348 21.42 11.27 13.54
CA MET A 348 22.34 11.92 14.50
C MET A 348 22.77 11.00 15.63
N GLY A 349 22.65 9.70 15.49
CA GLY A 349 22.98 8.71 16.50
C GLY A 349 21.83 8.41 17.45
N ALA A 350 21.48 9.32 18.36
CA ALA A 350 20.36 9.13 19.29
C ALA A 350 19.02 9.61 18.73
N GLY A 351 19.01 10.28 17.58
CA GLY A 351 17.79 10.82 16.98
C GLY A 351 18.01 11.23 15.54
N LYS A 352 16.95 11.68 14.89
CA LYS A 352 16.87 12.09 13.50
C LYS A 352 16.73 13.61 13.42
N PHE A 353 17.54 14.28 12.57
CA PHE A 353 17.44 15.73 12.36
C PHE A 353 16.75 16.13 11.08
N GLY A 354 16.63 15.22 10.13
CA GLY A 354 16.04 15.45 8.83
C GLY A 354 14.74 14.69 8.61
N SER A 355 13.90 15.17 7.71
CA SER A 355 12.65 14.52 7.31
C SER A 355 12.63 14.23 5.82
N SER A 356 12.04 13.11 5.44
CA SER A 356 11.91 12.70 4.05
C SER A 356 10.46 12.77 3.59
N PHE A 357 10.24 13.30 2.39
CA PHE A 357 8.95 13.29 1.71
C PHE A 357 9.01 12.40 0.47
N TYR A 358 8.43 11.22 0.58
CA TYR A 358 8.32 10.26 -0.50
C TYR A 358 6.95 10.40 -1.14
N LEU A 359 6.93 10.66 -2.45
CA LEU A 359 5.68 10.90 -3.15
C LEU A 359 5.65 10.20 -4.51
N GLY A 360 4.45 9.76 -4.90
CA GLY A 360 4.27 9.08 -6.17
C GLY A 360 2.83 8.73 -6.49
N THR A 361 2.69 8.02 -7.59
CA THR A 361 1.47 7.32 -7.97
C THR A 361 1.72 5.83 -7.90
N GLY A 362 0.67 5.04 -7.86
CA GLY A 362 0.76 3.62 -8.09
C GLY A 362 1.48 3.34 -9.42
N GLY A 363 2.03 2.18 -9.57
CA GLY A 363 2.80 1.80 -10.73
C GLY A 363 2.64 0.34 -11.10
N ASP A 364 3.43 -0.08 -12.09
CA ASP A 364 3.55 -1.48 -12.46
C ASP A 364 4.01 -2.30 -11.26
N MET A 365 3.30 -3.36 -10.95
CA MET A 365 3.52 -4.17 -9.76
C MET A 365 4.97 -4.67 -9.62
N GLU A 366 5.64 -4.99 -10.74
CA GLU A 366 7.05 -5.42 -10.71
C GLU A 366 7.99 -4.35 -10.13
N LYS A 367 7.61 -3.06 -10.23
CA LYS A 367 8.41 -1.92 -9.75
C LYS A 367 7.94 -1.37 -8.40
N VAL A 368 6.66 -1.57 -8.08
CA VAL A 368 6.03 -0.92 -6.92
C VAL A 368 5.99 -1.81 -5.68
N ILE A 369 6.42 -3.08 -5.77
CA ILE A 369 6.38 -4.05 -4.66
C ILE A 369 7.03 -3.49 -3.39
N GLU A 370 8.26 -2.99 -3.50
CA GLU A 370 8.97 -2.45 -2.33
C GLU A 370 8.30 -1.16 -1.81
N SER A 371 7.69 -0.35 -2.68
CA SER A 371 6.90 0.81 -2.28
C SER A 371 5.60 0.41 -1.56
N GLU A 372 4.97 -0.70 -1.97
CA GLU A 372 3.82 -1.25 -1.25
C GLU A 372 4.18 -1.73 0.15
N ILE A 373 5.36 -2.36 0.33
CA ILE A 373 5.84 -2.80 1.64
C ILE A 373 5.93 -1.61 2.60
N ILE A 374 6.62 -0.54 2.22
CA ILE A 374 6.73 0.67 3.04
C ILE A 374 5.34 1.29 3.28
N PHE A 375 4.51 1.36 2.25
CA PHE A 375 3.19 1.97 2.35
C PHE A 375 2.26 1.20 3.30
N ARG A 376 2.36 -0.13 3.35
CA ARG A 376 1.53 -1.00 4.20
C ARG A 376 2.04 -1.14 5.64
N ASP A 377 3.30 -0.82 5.88
CA ASP A 377 3.92 -0.84 7.20
C ASP A 377 4.81 0.41 7.40
N PRO A 378 4.21 1.62 7.36
CA PRO A 378 4.97 2.85 7.37
C PRO A 378 5.80 3.03 8.65
N GLU A 379 5.30 2.57 9.78
CA GLU A 379 5.94 2.75 11.09
C GLU A 379 7.25 1.96 11.20
N ALA A 380 7.35 0.81 10.54
CA ALA A 380 8.59 0.02 10.48
C ALA A 380 9.73 0.72 9.70
N TYR A 381 9.40 1.78 8.97
CA TYR A 381 10.34 2.56 8.15
C TYR A 381 10.36 4.05 8.52
N ASP A 382 10.02 4.39 9.75
CA ASP A 382 10.00 5.77 10.26
C ASP A 382 9.08 6.75 9.48
N PHE A 383 8.04 6.25 8.86
CA PHE A 383 7.02 7.08 8.22
C PHE A 383 5.82 7.29 9.13
N LEU A 384 5.21 8.48 9.02
CA LEU A 384 3.96 8.79 9.69
C LEU A 384 2.86 7.82 9.22
N GLY A 385 2.31 7.05 10.16
CA GLY A 385 1.25 6.06 9.92
C GLY A 385 -0.13 6.67 10.04
N PHE A 386 -1.03 6.25 9.15
CA PHE A 386 -2.43 6.63 9.14
C PHE A 386 -3.30 5.39 9.22
N LYS A 387 -4.38 5.45 9.97
CA LYS A 387 -5.35 4.34 10.01
C LYS A 387 -5.92 4.09 8.61
N ASP A 388 -5.90 2.85 8.18
CA ASP A 388 -6.53 2.45 6.92
C ASP A 388 -8.06 2.43 7.05
N ILE A 389 -8.68 3.58 6.78
CA ILE A 389 -10.13 3.74 6.77
C ILE A 389 -10.79 3.18 5.50
N TYR A 390 -10.01 2.82 4.49
CA TYR A 390 -10.52 2.35 3.19
C TYR A 390 -10.69 0.83 3.13
N GLU A 391 -9.73 0.10 3.68
CA GLU A 391 -9.66 -1.36 3.63
C GLU A 391 -9.57 -2.00 5.03
N GLY A 392 -9.27 -1.19 6.06
CA GLY A 392 -9.23 -1.61 7.46
C GLY A 392 -8.03 -2.47 7.82
N ARG A 393 -6.87 -2.23 7.21
CA ARG A 393 -5.63 -3.00 7.36
C ARG A 393 -4.65 -2.47 8.40
N GLY A 394 -5.06 -1.78 9.42
CA GLY A 394 -4.15 -1.18 10.40
C GLY A 394 -3.58 0.16 9.92
N ALA A 395 -2.27 0.39 10.08
CA ALA A 395 -1.62 1.63 9.63
C ALA A 395 -1.14 1.53 8.19
N ILE A 396 -1.26 2.62 7.43
CA ILE A 396 -0.74 2.77 6.06
C ILE A 396 -0.05 4.14 5.91
N GLY A 397 0.73 4.31 4.85
CA GLY A 397 1.16 5.63 4.39
C GLY A 397 -0.02 6.51 3.98
N PHE A 398 0.23 7.80 3.74
CA PHE A 398 -0.85 8.70 3.35
C PHE A 398 -1.39 8.33 1.95
N PHE A 399 -2.67 8.01 1.87
CA PHE A 399 -3.36 7.69 0.63
C PHE A 399 -4.18 8.87 0.13
N LEU A 400 -3.95 9.30 -1.13
CA LEU A 400 -4.72 10.35 -1.79
C LEU A 400 -5.67 9.74 -2.85
N PRO A 401 -6.98 9.59 -2.54
CA PRO A 401 -7.96 9.06 -3.48
C PRO A 401 -8.23 9.99 -4.68
N ALA A 402 -8.63 9.40 -5.81
CA ALA A 402 -8.95 10.13 -7.04
C ALA A 402 -10.09 11.14 -6.88
N ILE A 403 -11.05 10.85 -6.02
CA ILE A 403 -12.20 11.71 -5.76
C ILE A 403 -11.81 13.11 -5.29
N TYR A 404 -10.70 13.23 -4.53
CA TYR A 404 -10.20 14.52 -4.02
C TYR A 404 -9.32 15.28 -5.01
N THR A 405 -8.96 14.70 -6.14
CA THR A 405 -8.04 15.33 -7.10
C THR A 405 -8.74 15.99 -8.29
N ASN A 406 -10.07 15.90 -8.36
CA ASN A 406 -10.83 16.48 -9.47
C ASN A 406 -11.28 17.91 -9.14
N LEU A 407 -10.66 18.89 -9.79
CA LEU A 407 -10.94 20.31 -9.57
C LEU A 407 -12.36 20.72 -9.95
N ALA A 408 -13.03 19.99 -10.85
CA ALA A 408 -14.39 20.32 -11.28
C ALA A 408 -15.45 20.12 -10.15
N TYR A 409 -15.09 19.37 -9.13
CA TYR A 409 -15.98 19.06 -7.99
C TYR A 409 -15.47 19.70 -6.68
N LYS A 410 -14.78 20.84 -6.78
CA LYS A 410 -14.39 21.67 -5.64
C LYS A 410 -15.33 22.85 -5.51
N ASP A 411 -15.75 23.16 -4.28
CA ASP A 411 -16.47 24.38 -3.98
C ASP A 411 -15.53 25.61 -3.97
N GLU A 412 -16.09 26.78 -3.72
CA GLU A 412 -15.36 28.06 -3.65
C GLU A 412 -14.28 28.08 -2.56
N ASN A 413 -14.43 27.29 -1.51
CA ASN A 413 -13.48 27.12 -0.42
C ASN A 413 -12.51 25.94 -0.64
N GLY A 414 -12.56 25.30 -1.79
CA GLY A 414 -11.67 24.21 -2.16
C GLY A 414 -12.03 22.84 -1.56
N ASN A 415 -13.21 22.70 -0.95
CA ASN A 415 -13.67 21.39 -0.48
C ASN A 415 -14.21 20.56 -1.63
N THR A 416 -14.01 19.25 -1.54
CA THR A 416 -14.54 18.30 -2.51
C THR A 416 -16.02 17.99 -2.25
N ASP A 417 -16.85 18.07 -3.27
CA ASP A 417 -18.13 17.40 -3.31
C ASP A 417 -17.90 15.90 -3.55
N VAL A 418 -17.77 15.16 -2.44
CA VAL A 418 -17.37 13.76 -2.42
C VAL A 418 -18.35 12.88 -3.19
N ASP A 419 -19.65 13.10 -3.00
CA ASP A 419 -20.70 12.27 -3.60
C ASP A 419 -20.73 12.42 -5.12
N THR A 420 -20.67 13.66 -5.61
CA THR A 420 -20.64 13.92 -7.06
C THR A 420 -19.33 13.48 -7.69
N ALA A 421 -18.19 13.68 -7.03
CA ALA A 421 -16.88 13.24 -7.51
C ALA A 421 -16.80 11.70 -7.56
N LEU A 422 -17.33 11.00 -6.56
CA LEU A 422 -17.36 9.53 -6.53
C LEU A 422 -18.26 8.98 -7.64
N LYS A 423 -19.46 9.56 -7.80
CA LYS A 423 -20.39 9.15 -8.87
C LYS A 423 -19.75 9.28 -10.25
N TYR A 424 -19.13 10.41 -10.53
CA TYR A 424 -18.38 10.63 -11.78
C TYR A 424 -17.28 9.58 -11.99
N GLU A 425 -16.48 9.31 -10.96
CA GLU A 425 -15.38 8.36 -11.04
C GLU A 425 -15.90 6.93 -11.32
N MET A 426 -17.02 6.54 -10.70
CA MET A 426 -17.65 5.24 -10.94
C MET A 426 -18.25 5.12 -12.35
N GLU A 427 -18.88 6.17 -12.86
CA GLU A 427 -19.38 6.21 -14.25
C GLU A 427 -18.23 6.05 -15.27
N ARG A 428 -17.12 6.78 -15.04
CA ARG A 428 -15.91 6.66 -15.90
C ARG A 428 -15.29 5.27 -15.87
N ARG A 429 -15.29 4.62 -14.71
CA ARG A 429 -14.81 3.24 -14.56
C ARG A 429 -15.69 2.26 -15.33
N GLU A 430 -16.99 2.42 -15.27
CA GLU A 430 -17.93 1.56 -16.01
C GLU A 430 -17.77 1.73 -17.53
N GLU A 431 -17.62 2.96 -18.03
CA GLU A 431 -17.31 3.23 -19.44
C GLU A 431 -16.03 2.52 -19.90
N LYS A 432 -14.95 2.58 -19.08
CA LYS A 432 -13.68 1.91 -19.39
C LYS A 432 -13.80 0.40 -19.39
N LYS A 433 -14.60 -0.15 -18.48
CA LYS A 433 -14.86 -1.59 -18.39
C LYS A 433 -15.61 -2.13 -19.61
N GLN A 434 -16.57 -1.35 -20.14
CA GLN A 434 -17.34 -1.72 -21.33
C GLN A 434 -16.52 -1.69 -22.63
N ALA A 435 -15.37 -1.01 -22.64
CA ALA A 435 -14.52 -0.86 -23.83
C ALA A 435 -13.74 -2.14 -24.22
N ASN A 436 -14.04 -3.31 -23.65
CA ASN A 436 -13.41 -4.62 -23.92
C ASN A 436 -11.86 -4.63 -23.86
N ASN A 437 -11.26 -3.68 -23.15
CA ASN A 437 -9.82 -3.59 -22.96
C ASN A 437 -9.49 -3.57 -21.46
N THR A 438 -9.27 -4.73 -20.89
CA THR A 438 -8.96 -4.90 -19.46
C THR A 438 -7.70 -4.14 -19.04
N SER A 439 -6.67 -4.10 -19.88
CA SER A 439 -5.43 -3.37 -19.59
C SER A 439 -5.67 -1.85 -19.48
N ALA A 440 -6.52 -1.28 -20.34
CA ALA A 440 -6.86 0.15 -20.25
C ALA A 440 -7.71 0.47 -19.01
N TYR A 441 -8.55 -0.46 -18.60
CA TYR A 441 -9.33 -0.35 -17.38
C TYR A 441 -8.42 -0.39 -16.14
N ASP A 442 -7.52 -1.37 -16.04
CA ASP A 442 -6.58 -1.50 -14.94
C ASP A 442 -5.63 -0.29 -14.85
N GLU A 443 -5.12 0.20 -15.99
CA GLU A 443 -4.29 1.41 -16.03
C GLU A 443 -5.04 2.66 -15.55
N TYR A 444 -6.32 2.77 -15.89
CA TYR A 444 -7.17 3.86 -15.42
C TYR A 444 -7.32 3.80 -13.89
N ILE A 445 -7.66 2.64 -13.32
CA ILE A 445 -7.82 2.44 -11.89
C ILE A 445 -6.51 2.73 -11.14
N MET A 446 -5.38 2.19 -11.61
CA MET A 446 -4.07 2.46 -10.99
C MET A 446 -3.72 3.94 -10.98
N SER A 447 -4.07 4.68 -12.04
CA SER A 447 -3.77 6.10 -12.14
C SER A 447 -4.75 6.98 -11.36
N ARG A 448 -5.95 6.47 -11.09
CA ARG A 448 -7.03 7.14 -10.37
C ARG A 448 -7.66 6.22 -9.32
N PRO A 449 -6.86 5.80 -8.31
CA PRO A 449 -7.35 4.89 -7.29
C PRO A 449 -8.33 5.57 -6.35
N ILE A 450 -9.35 4.83 -5.90
CA ILE A 450 -10.24 5.22 -4.80
C ILE A 450 -10.00 4.39 -3.54
N LYS A 451 -9.19 3.32 -3.66
CA LYS A 451 -8.71 2.48 -2.56
C LYS A 451 -7.21 2.23 -2.72
N PRO A 452 -6.48 2.01 -1.62
CA PRO A 452 -5.05 1.73 -1.65
C PRO A 452 -4.67 0.55 -2.54
N SER A 453 -5.41 -0.57 -2.49
CA SER A 453 -5.11 -1.77 -3.30
C SER A 453 -5.12 -1.54 -4.81
N GLU A 454 -5.85 -0.54 -5.27
CA GLU A 454 -5.94 -0.21 -6.69
C GLU A 454 -4.65 0.42 -7.25
N MET A 455 -3.75 0.90 -6.39
CA MET A 455 -2.47 1.45 -6.82
C MET A 455 -1.45 0.38 -7.24
N PHE A 456 -1.65 -0.87 -6.80
CA PHE A 456 -0.70 -1.96 -6.89
C PHE A 456 -1.18 -3.08 -7.81
N LEU A 457 -1.84 -2.74 -8.92
CA LEU A 457 -2.32 -3.70 -9.90
C LEU A 457 -1.19 -4.08 -10.88
N SER A 458 -1.15 -5.34 -11.30
CA SER A 458 -0.19 -5.80 -12.30
C SER A 458 -0.63 -5.43 -13.72
N LYS A 459 0.28 -4.84 -14.51
CA LYS A 459 0.07 -4.62 -15.96
C LYS A 459 0.33 -5.87 -16.80
N THR A 460 1.10 -6.82 -16.28
CA THR A 460 1.55 -8.00 -17.01
C THR A 460 0.60 -9.16 -16.78
N GLY A 461 -0.49 -9.20 -17.52
CA GLY A 461 -1.21 -10.44 -17.84
C GLY A 461 -1.52 -11.42 -16.69
N ASN A 462 -1.56 -10.97 -15.45
CA ASN A 462 -2.00 -11.83 -14.35
C ASN A 462 -3.44 -12.27 -14.63
N LYS A 463 -3.65 -13.57 -14.66
CA LYS A 463 -4.95 -14.17 -15.01
C LYS A 463 -5.93 -14.19 -13.83
N PHE A 464 -5.46 -13.86 -12.62
CA PHE A 464 -6.28 -13.92 -11.41
C PHE A 464 -6.99 -12.60 -11.09
N PRO A 465 -8.12 -12.63 -10.36
CA PRO A 465 -8.92 -11.45 -10.02
C PRO A 465 -8.27 -10.65 -8.88
N ILE A 466 -7.21 -9.89 -9.16
CA ILE A 466 -6.33 -9.23 -8.18
C ILE A 466 -7.13 -8.38 -7.18
N VAL A 467 -8.07 -7.56 -7.65
CA VAL A 467 -8.87 -6.69 -6.78
C VAL A 467 -9.62 -7.51 -5.72
N MET A 468 -10.26 -8.60 -6.14
CA MET A 468 -11.00 -9.46 -5.22
C MET A 468 -10.08 -10.24 -4.27
N LEU A 469 -8.88 -10.64 -4.73
CA LEU A 469 -7.86 -11.26 -3.89
C LEU A 469 -7.36 -10.30 -2.81
N ARG A 470 -7.12 -9.03 -3.15
CA ARG A 470 -6.76 -7.97 -2.18
C ARG A 470 -7.89 -7.70 -1.19
N GLU A 471 -9.14 -7.66 -1.64
CA GLU A 471 -10.31 -7.53 -0.77
C GLU A 471 -10.40 -8.70 0.23
N GLN A 472 -10.11 -9.93 -0.22
CA GLN A 472 -10.08 -11.11 0.65
C GLN A 472 -8.94 -11.03 1.66
N GLN A 473 -7.75 -10.62 1.25
CA GLN A 473 -6.60 -10.42 2.13
C GLN A 473 -6.92 -9.37 3.22
N ALA A 474 -7.51 -8.23 2.83
CA ALA A 474 -8.00 -7.22 3.76
C ALA A 474 -9.09 -7.75 4.71
N SER A 475 -9.96 -8.64 4.23
CA SER A 475 -10.95 -9.31 5.07
C SER A 475 -10.31 -10.22 6.11
N ASN A 476 -9.28 -10.99 5.73
CA ASN A 476 -8.53 -11.84 6.64
C ASN A 476 -7.85 -11.01 7.75
N ASP A 477 -7.27 -9.87 7.39
CA ASP A 477 -6.62 -8.96 8.34
C ASP A 477 -7.63 -8.29 9.29
N ARG A 478 -8.77 -7.83 8.76
CA ARG A 478 -9.84 -7.21 9.56
C ARG A 478 -10.40 -8.16 10.60
N TYR A 479 -10.54 -9.43 10.26
CA TYR A 479 -11.03 -10.46 11.14
C TYR A 479 -9.88 -11.27 11.76
N GLN A 480 -8.90 -10.59 12.35
CA GLN A 480 -7.74 -11.23 12.98
C GLN A 480 -8.10 -12.32 13.99
N PHE A 481 -9.29 -12.25 14.63
CA PHE A 481 -9.76 -13.33 15.49
C PHE A 481 -9.85 -14.68 14.75
N LYS A 482 -10.04 -14.69 13.43
CA LYS A 482 -9.98 -15.91 12.63
C LYS A 482 -8.59 -16.52 12.61
N LYS A 483 -7.53 -15.71 12.68
CA LYS A 483 -6.14 -16.20 12.81
C LYS A 483 -5.91 -16.89 14.16
N HIS A 484 -6.62 -16.49 15.19
CA HIS A 484 -6.58 -17.16 16.50
C HIS A 484 -7.32 -18.50 16.52
N LEU A 485 -8.15 -18.79 15.54
CA LEU A 485 -8.81 -20.10 15.39
C LEU A 485 -7.86 -21.14 14.77
N ARG A 486 -6.76 -20.73 14.18
CA ARG A 486 -5.76 -21.67 13.66
C ARG A 486 -4.98 -22.32 14.78
N THR A 487 -4.66 -23.57 14.62
CA THR A 487 -3.73 -24.28 15.49
C THR A 487 -2.41 -24.52 14.77
N LEU A 488 -1.31 -24.23 15.46
CA LEU A 488 0.05 -24.44 14.96
C LEU A 488 0.65 -25.67 15.61
N GLY A 489 1.38 -26.49 14.85
CA GLY A 489 2.03 -27.66 15.40
C GLY A 489 2.69 -28.55 14.38
N HIS A 490 2.96 -29.78 14.81
CA HIS A 490 3.54 -30.85 14.00
C HIS A 490 2.65 -32.10 14.03
N LEU A 491 2.71 -32.87 12.97
CA LEU A 491 2.20 -34.23 12.93
C LEU A 491 3.28 -35.20 13.40
N VAL A 492 2.94 -36.10 14.30
CA VAL A 492 3.86 -37.09 14.86
C VAL A 492 3.23 -38.47 14.81
N GLU A 493 4.02 -39.50 14.60
CA GLU A 493 3.54 -40.87 14.70
C GLU A 493 3.09 -41.18 16.15
N ASP A 494 1.91 -41.74 16.30
CA ASP A 494 1.34 -42.19 17.57
C ASP A 494 0.53 -43.47 17.34
N PRO A 495 1.09 -44.67 17.68
CA PRO A 495 0.44 -45.94 17.46
C PRO A 495 -0.88 -46.10 18.21
N ASP A 496 -1.09 -45.33 19.27
CA ASP A 496 -2.30 -45.38 20.08
C ASP A 496 -3.45 -44.56 19.45
N PHE A 497 -3.17 -43.79 18.39
CA PHE A 497 -4.16 -43.02 17.66
C PHE A 497 -4.77 -43.85 16.51
N ILE A 498 -6.08 -43.68 16.26
CA ILE A 498 -6.84 -44.47 15.24
C ILE A 498 -6.15 -44.42 13.87
N THR A 499 -5.61 -43.29 13.51
CA THR A 499 -4.89 -43.07 12.22
C THR A 499 -3.41 -43.38 12.30
N GLY A 500 -2.87 -43.73 13.47
CA GLY A 500 -1.45 -43.90 13.72
C GLY A 500 -0.65 -42.57 13.74
N VAL A 501 -1.34 -41.45 13.70
CA VAL A 501 -0.74 -40.08 13.66
C VAL A 501 -1.54 -39.13 14.53
N LYS A 502 -0.85 -38.31 15.30
CA LYS A 502 -1.41 -37.30 16.18
C LYS A 502 -0.88 -35.92 15.82
N PHE A 503 -1.73 -34.92 15.93
CA PHE A 503 -1.31 -33.52 15.89
C PHE A 503 -0.81 -33.10 17.28
N LYS A 504 0.41 -32.55 17.32
CA LYS A 504 1.04 -31.98 18.51
C LYS A 504 1.07 -30.47 18.39
N PRO A 505 0.21 -29.73 19.11
CA PRO A 505 0.23 -28.28 19.03
C PRO A 505 1.52 -27.71 19.60
N ASN A 506 2.02 -26.67 18.94
CA ASN A 506 3.17 -25.90 19.39
C ASN A 506 3.01 -24.44 18.90
N PHE A 507 2.69 -23.56 19.82
CA PHE A 507 2.44 -22.13 19.54
C PHE A 507 3.70 -21.30 19.47
N ASP A 508 4.87 -21.85 19.78
CA ASP A 508 6.17 -21.18 19.65
C ASP A 508 6.69 -21.21 18.21
N LEU A 509 6.08 -22.03 17.37
CA LEU A 509 6.46 -22.14 15.97
C LEU A 509 6.09 -20.87 15.18
N ARG A 510 6.92 -20.54 14.22
CA ARG A 510 6.71 -19.41 13.32
C ARG A 510 6.57 -19.95 11.89
N PRO A 511 5.36 -20.01 11.33
CA PRO A 511 5.21 -20.24 9.89
C PRO A 511 5.90 -19.13 9.11
N ILE A 512 6.24 -19.40 7.86
CA ILE A 512 6.72 -18.35 6.94
C ILE A 512 5.62 -17.30 6.82
N ASP A 513 5.97 -16.03 7.08
CA ASP A 513 5.01 -14.92 7.22
C ASP A 513 5.08 -13.87 6.11
N ARG A 514 6.03 -14.01 5.16
CA ARG A 514 6.20 -13.06 4.05
C ARG A 514 6.51 -13.75 2.72
N PHE A 515 6.10 -13.09 1.65
CA PHE A 515 6.46 -13.44 0.28
C PHE A 515 6.89 -12.18 -0.49
N PRO A 516 8.01 -12.20 -1.25
CA PRO A 516 9.02 -13.26 -1.27
C PRO A 516 9.73 -13.39 0.09
N HIS A 517 10.13 -14.63 0.43
CA HIS A 517 10.82 -14.89 1.68
C HIS A 517 12.30 -14.50 1.60
N ASP A 518 12.88 -14.12 2.73
CA ASP A 518 14.30 -13.80 2.83
C ASP A 518 15.13 -15.11 2.92
N SER A 519 16.29 -15.14 2.28
CA SER A 519 17.24 -16.25 2.36
C SER A 519 17.78 -16.52 3.76
N LYS A 520 17.61 -15.57 4.70
CA LYS A 520 18.00 -15.70 6.12
C LYS A 520 16.86 -16.20 7.03
N SER A 521 15.65 -16.32 6.51
CA SER A 521 14.49 -16.77 7.29
C SER A 521 14.64 -18.25 7.65
N ASP A 522 14.11 -18.66 8.81
CA ASP A 522 13.94 -20.06 9.14
C ASP A 522 12.82 -20.65 8.26
N LEU A 523 13.19 -21.51 7.33
CA LEU A 523 12.27 -22.09 6.35
C LEU A 523 11.61 -23.39 6.83
N LYS A 524 11.86 -23.86 8.07
CA LYS A 524 11.31 -25.13 8.58
C LYS A 524 9.82 -25.11 8.78
N SER A 525 9.24 -23.93 9.04
CA SER A 525 7.79 -23.71 9.10
C SER A 525 7.02 -24.62 10.08
N ALA A 526 5.71 -24.50 10.10
CA ALA A 526 4.79 -25.28 10.92
C ALA A 526 3.54 -25.64 10.12
N TRP A 527 2.84 -26.70 10.54
CA TRP A 527 1.49 -26.92 10.07
C TRP A 527 0.54 -25.85 10.63
N GLU A 528 -0.31 -25.33 9.77
CA GLU A 528 -1.41 -24.43 10.10
C GLU A 528 -2.73 -25.14 9.84
N PHE A 529 -3.53 -25.38 10.90
CA PHE A 529 -4.80 -26.06 10.83
C PHE A 529 -5.94 -25.11 11.19
N TYR A 530 -6.91 -24.99 10.33
CA TYR A 530 -8.19 -24.33 10.61
C TYR A 530 -9.30 -25.34 10.88
N GLU A 531 -9.17 -26.57 10.37
CA GLU A 531 -10.08 -27.67 10.67
C GLU A 531 -9.29 -28.97 10.81
N HIS A 532 -9.55 -29.70 11.87
CA HIS A 532 -9.05 -31.05 12.11
C HIS A 532 -10.03 -32.10 11.56
N PRO A 533 -9.54 -33.29 11.20
CA PRO A 533 -10.46 -34.36 10.83
C PRO A 533 -11.42 -34.69 11.98
N PRO A 534 -12.62 -35.17 11.68
CA PRO A 534 -13.60 -35.55 12.71
C PRO A 534 -13.03 -36.66 13.59
N ALA A 535 -13.43 -36.67 14.87
CA ALA A 535 -13.07 -37.71 15.78
C ALA A 535 -13.74 -39.07 15.36
N GLY A 536 -12.94 -40.13 15.26
CA GLY A 536 -13.42 -41.46 14.89
C GLY A 536 -13.07 -41.84 13.44
N ILE A 537 -14.00 -42.50 12.74
CA ILE A 537 -13.77 -42.97 11.37
C ILE A 537 -13.89 -41.79 10.41
N ILE A 538 -12.82 -41.47 9.70
CA ILE A 538 -12.79 -40.43 8.68
C ILE A 538 -13.29 -41.05 7.36
N PRO A 539 -14.39 -40.54 6.77
CA PRO A 539 -14.88 -41.05 5.48
C PRO A 539 -13.81 -40.93 4.38
N PRO A 540 -13.69 -41.96 3.52
CA PRO A 540 -12.77 -41.85 2.39
C PRO A 540 -13.20 -40.68 1.45
N ASN A 541 -12.23 -40.02 0.85
CA ASN A 541 -12.43 -38.88 -0.06
C ASN A 541 -13.05 -37.62 0.60
N LEU A 542 -13.21 -37.58 1.93
CA LEU A 542 -13.63 -36.36 2.62
C LEU A 542 -12.53 -35.27 2.51
N PHE A 543 -11.27 -35.68 2.63
CA PHE A 543 -10.12 -34.82 2.46
C PHE A 543 -9.26 -35.30 1.31
N ARG A 544 -8.58 -34.32 0.70
CA ARG A 544 -7.61 -34.51 -0.37
C ARG A 544 -6.36 -33.70 -0.07
N ILE A 545 -5.20 -34.24 -0.41
CA ILE A 545 -3.93 -33.57 -0.19
C ILE A 545 -3.25 -33.35 -1.53
N VAL A 546 -2.78 -32.13 -1.75
CA VAL A 546 -1.91 -31.82 -2.87
C VAL A 546 -0.53 -31.46 -2.36
N TYR A 547 0.49 -31.89 -3.09
CA TYR A 547 1.88 -31.73 -2.72
C TYR A 547 2.73 -31.30 -3.91
N ASP A 548 3.34 -30.13 -3.79
CA ASP A 548 4.39 -29.64 -4.69
C ASP A 548 5.73 -29.88 -4.02
N PRO A 549 6.51 -30.92 -4.44
CA PRO A 549 7.79 -31.25 -3.87
C PRO A 549 8.89 -30.37 -4.43
N ILE A 550 9.93 -30.13 -3.63
CA ILE A 550 11.16 -29.44 -4.09
C ILE A 550 12.18 -30.44 -4.65
N ARG A 551 13.03 -29.97 -5.57
CA ARG A 551 14.21 -30.69 -6.01
C ARG A 551 15.35 -30.50 -4.99
N ASP A 552 16.14 -31.54 -4.82
CA ASP A 552 17.36 -31.50 -3.99
C ASP A 552 18.49 -30.79 -4.76
N GLU A 553 18.33 -29.50 -5.00
CA GLU A 553 19.43 -28.67 -5.52
C GLU A 553 19.88 -27.78 -4.34
N GLY A 554 21.08 -28.09 -3.83
CA GLY A 554 21.67 -27.39 -2.69
C GLY A 554 21.68 -25.87 -2.92
N GLY A 555 21.04 -25.11 -2.02
CA GLY A 555 21.00 -23.65 -2.02
C GLY A 555 19.83 -23.00 -2.77
N GLY A 556 18.84 -23.76 -3.23
CA GLY A 556 17.63 -23.21 -3.85
C GLY A 556 16.72 -22.46 -2.87
N THR A 557 15.97 -21.46 -3.37
CA THR A 557 14.97 -20.67 -2.62
C THR A 557 13.55 -21.23 -2.72
N SER A 558 13.32 -22.34 -3.44
CA SER A 558 12.00 -22.97 -3.58
C SER A 558 11.57 -23.64 -2.29
N LEU A 559 10.27 -23.54 -1.99
CA LEU A 559 9.60 -24.18 -0.86
C LEU A 559 8.78 -25.38 -1.34
N ALA A 560 8.64 -26.38 -0.50
CA ALA A 560 7.63 -27.39 -0.72
C ALA A 560 6.28 -26.92 -0.14
N ALA A 561 5.19 -27.19 -0.85
CA ALA A 561 3.86 -26.77 -0.42
C ALA A 561 2.91 -27.99 -0.35
N ILE A 562 2.27 -28.18 0.81
CA ILE A 562 1.29 -29.21 1.07
C ILE A 562 -0.01 -28.54 1.49
N TYR A 563 -1.09 -28.75 0.74
CA TYR A 563 -2.44 -28.27 1.09
C TYR A 563 -3.38 -29.43 1.35
N VAL A 564 -4.20 -29.27 2.37
CA VAL A 564 -5.32 -30.17 2.68
C VAL A 564 -6.62 -29.49 2.31
N TYR A 565 -7.35 -30.11 1.41
CA TYR A 565 -8.62 -29.64 0.90
C TYR A 565 -9.75 -30.54 1.42
N LYS A 566 -10.82 -29.95 1.94
CA LYS A 566 -12.05 -30.62 2.30
C LYS A 566 -12.99 -30.63 1.09
N SER A 567 -13.32 -31.82 0.62
CA SER A 567 -14.20 -32.00 -0.53
C SER A 567 -15.62 -31.48 -0.24
N ASN A 568 -16.34 -31.12 -1.28
CA ASN A 568 -17.74 -30.74 -1.16
C ASN A 568 -18.56 -31.97 -0.78
N ASN A 569 -19.28 -31.90 0.34
CA ASN A 569 -20.12 -32.97 0.83
C ASN A 569 -21.58 -32.49 0.85
N THR A 570 -22.48 -33.27 0.27
CA THR A 570 -23.92 -32.98 0.22
C THR A 570 -24.58 -32.93 1.60
N LEU A 571 -23.93 -33.51 2.62
CA LEU A 571 -24.42 -33.53 4.00
C LEU A 571 -24.00 -32.35 4.85
N ASP A 572 -22.91 -31.67 4.43
CA ASP A 572 -22.33 -30.55 5.15
C ASP A 572 -21.93 -29.47 4.13
N ASN A 573 -22.70 -28.38 4.08
CA ASN A 573 -22.43 -27.24 3.17
C ASN A 573 -21.09 -26.50 3.44
N ASN A 574 -20.21 -27.07 4.28
CA ASN A 574 -18.91 -26.49 4.67
C ASN A 574 -17.72 -27.08 3.90
N GLY A 575 -17.92 -27.86 2.84
CA GLY A 575 -16.85 -28.35 1.96
C GLY A 575 -16.39 -27.30 0.93
N ASN A 576 -15.51 -27.73 0.01
CA ASN A 576 -14.90 -26.93 -1.03
C ASN A 576 -14.00 -25.82 -0.45
N GLU A 577 -13.16 -26.17 0.55
CA GLU A 577 -12.25 -25.26 1.26
C GLU A 577 -10.89 -25.90 1.52
N ILE A 578 -9.83 -25.07 1.52
CA ILE A 578 -8.53 -25.44 2.07
C ILE A 578 -8.59 -25.27 3.58
N VAL A 579 -8.34 -26.36 4.32
CA VAL A 579 -8.53 -26.43 5.77
C VAL A 579 -7.24 -26.52 6.57
N ALA A 580 -6.15 -26.94 5.94
CA ALA A 580 -4.82 -26.96 6.55
C ALA A 580 -3.72 -26.88 5.48
N TRP A 581 -2.55 -26.42 5.88
CA TRP A 581 -1.38 -26.39 4.99
C TRP A 581 -0.07 -26.40 5.77
N TRP A 582 0.96 -26.83 5.07
CA TRP A 582 2.35 -26.69 5.46
C TRP A 582 3.15 -26.22 4.25
N VAL A 583 3.87 -25.12 4.38
CA VAL A 583 4.76 -24.62 3.32
C VAL A 583 6.09 -24.29 3.95
N GLY A 584 7.15 -24.95 3.47
CA GLY A 584 8.45 -24.78 4.07
C GLY A 584 9.54 -25.62 3.37
N ARG A 585 10.71 -25.62 3.99
CA ARG A 585 11.87 -26.37 3.51
C ARG A 585 12.63 -26.97 4.70
N TYR A 586 12.89 -28.27 4.63
CA TYR A 586 13.85 -28.94 5.51
C TYR A 586 15.15 -29.19 4.75
N ASP A 587 16.23 -29.40 5.50
CA ASP A 587 17.54 -29.70 4.92
C ASP A 587 17.52 -31.03 4.17
N MET A 588 16.70 -31.98 4.62
CA MET A 588 16.53 -33.30 4.02
C MET A 588 15.15 -33.43 3.36
N PRO A 589 15.06 -33.64 2.03
CA PRO A 589 13.78 -33.79 1.33
C PRO A 589 12.91 -34.92 1.90
N GLU A 590 13.53 -35.97 2.45
CA GLU A 590 12.81 -37.11 3.08
C GLU A 590 11.98 -36.69 4.29
N GLU A 591 12.38 -35.67 5.05
CA GLU A 591 11.60 -35.14 6.17
C GLU A 591 10.33 -34.44 5.67
N ILE A 592 10.42 -33.79 4.49
CA ILE A 592 9.25 -33.17 3.85
C ILE A 592 8.29 -34.26 3.35
N HIS A 593 8.83 -35.31 2.75
CA HIS A 593 8.04 -36.46 2.29
C HIS A 593 7.34 -37.15 3.45
N LEU A 594 8.04 -37.37 4.58
CA LEU A 594 7.46 -37.90 5.79
C LEU A 594 6.30 -37.03 6.30
N ASN A 595 6.49 -35.71 6.32
CA ASN A 595 5.48 -34.75 6.74
C ASN A 595 4.19 -34.87 5.90
N CYS A 596 4.33 -35.06 4.58
CA CYS A 596 3.19 -35.30 3.68
C CYS A 596 2.51 -36.65 3.95
N VAL A 597 3.29 -37.73 4.18
CA VAL A 597 2.75 -39.06 4.52
C VAL A 597 1.99 -39.03 5.85
N LEU A 598 2.52 -38.32 6.86
CA LEU A 598 1.83 -38.16 8.14
C LEU A 598 0.50 -37.42 7.97
N ALA A 599 0.46 -36.40 7.14
CA ALA A 599 -0.79 -35.68 6.82
C ALA A 599 -1.79 -36.61 6.12
N ALA A 600 -1.36 -37.42 5.17
CA ALA A 600 -2.21 -38.38 4.47
C ALA A 600 -2.84 -39.41 5.43
N LYS A 601 -2.07 -39.92 6.36
CA LYS A 601 -2.56 -40.83 7.43
C LYS A 601 -3.54 -40.09 8.37
N TYR A 602 -3.16 -38.89 8.83
CA TYR A 602 -3.96 -38.13 9.79
C TYR A 602 -5.34 -37.77 9.25
N PHE A 603 -5.43 -37.38 7.97
CA PHE A 603 -6.70 -37.04 7.31
C PHE A 603 -7.37 -38.18 6.58
N ASN A 604 -6.81 -39.40 6.59
CA ASN A 604 -7.26 -40.55 5.78
C ASN A 604 -7.48 -40.13 4.31
N ALA A 605 -6.48 -39.47 3.73
CA ALA A 605 -6.56 -38.80 2.43
C ALA A 605 -5.53 -39.35 1.44
N GLN A 606 -5.88 -39.32 0.15
CA GLN A 606 -4.94 -39.56 -0.92
C GLN A 606 -4.14 -38.27 -1.20
N VAL A 607 -2.94 -38.45 -1.79
CA VAL A 607 -2.01 -37.36 -2.15
C VAL A 607 -1.86 -37.27 -3.67
N MET A 608 -2.24 -36.14 -4.25
CA MET A 608 -1.87 -35.77 -5.61
C MET A 608 -0.61 -34.92 -5.57
N PHE A 609 0.39 -35.27 -6.34
CA PHE A 609 1.68 -34.58 -6.31
C PHE A 609 2.21 -34.30 -7.71
N GLU A 610 3.11 -33.32 -7.84
CA GLU A 610 3.82 -33.07 -9.09
C GLU A 610 4.83 -34.18 -9.35
N ASN A 611 4.58 -34.99 -10.40
CA ASN A 611 5.37 -36.18 -10.72
C ASN A 611 6.56 -35.90 -11.66
N ASN A 612 6.89 -34.63 -11.90
CA ASN A 612 8.15 -34.27 -12.58
C ASN A 612 9.37 -34.55 -11.69
N ILE A 613 9.14 -34.70 -10.38
CA ILE A 613 10.09 -35.05 -9.34
C ILE A 613 9.71 -36.43 -8.82
N ILE A 614 10.44 -37.48 -9.19
CA ILE A 614 10.10 -38.89 -8.92
C ILE A 614 10.36 -39.27 -7.46
N ASP A 615 11.05 -38.46 -6.69
CA ASP A 615 11.57 -38.79 -5.36
C ASP A 615 10.47 -39.15 -4.35
N PHE A 616 9.35 -38.42 -4.36
CA PHE A 616 8.23 -38.74 -3.46
C PHE A 616 7.58 -40.08 -3.75
N LYS A 617 7.38 -40.45 -5.01
CA LYS A 617 6.89 -41.77 -5.40
C LYS A 617 7.83 -42.87 -4.91
N ASN A 618 9.12 -42.71 -5.12
CA ASN A 618 10.13 -43.69 -4.68
C ASN A 618 10.18 -43.80 -3.15
N TYR A 619 10.05 -42.67 -2.45
CA TYR A 619 9.93 -42.63 -0.99
C TYR A 619 8.74 -43.45 -0.51
N CYS A 620 7.57 -43.22 -1.08
CA CYS A 620 6.34 -43.96 -0.74
C CYS A 620 6.45 -45.46 -1.05
N MET A 621 7.08 -45.82 -2.16
CA MET A 621 7.32 -47.22 -2.46
C MET A 621 8.24 -47.89 -1.43
N ARG A 622 9.34 -47.26 -1.07
CA ARG A 622 10.34 -47.76 -0.12
C ARG A 622 9.77 -47.88 1.29
N THR A 623 8.88 -46.94 1.69
CA THR A 623 8.27 -46.93 3.04
C THR A 623 6.91 -47.64 3.16
N GLY A 624 6.46 -48.32 2.07
CA GLY A 624 5.19 -49.07 2.06
C GLY A 624 3.94 -48.19 2.00
N ASN A 625 4.06 -46.90 1.70
CA ASN A 625 2.98 -45.92 1.66
C ASN A 625 2.45 -45.64 0.24
N TYR A 626 2.72 -46.53 -0.74
CA TYR A 626 2.29 -46.31 -2.14
C TYR A 626 0.76 -46.13 -2.29
N HIS A 627 -0.03 -46.77 -1.42
CA HIS A 627 -1.49 -46.73 -1.44
C HIS A 627 -2.09 -45.35 -1.19
N ILE A 628 -1.34 -44.41 -0.60
CA ILE A 628 -1.80 -43.03 -0.41
C ILE A 628 -1.73 -42.19 -1.67
N LEU A 629 -0.97 -42.62 -2.71
CA LEU A 629 -0.78 -41.85 -3.91
C LEU A 629 -2.01 -41.87 -4.79
N ALA A 630 -2.49 -40.69 -5.18
CA ALA A 630 -3.62 -40.55 -6.10
C ALA A 630 -3.23 -40.92 -7.54
N SER A 631 -4.15 -41.57 -8.23
CA SER A 631 -3.97 -41.95 -9.63
C SER A 631 -3.90 -40.73 -10.55
N THR A 632 -3.11 -40.85 -11.61
CA THR A 632 -2.99 -39.77 -12.61
C THR A 632 -4.36 -39.46 -13.25
N PRO A 633 -4.80 -38.19 -13.31
CA PRO A 633 -6.10 -37.78 -13.86
C PRO A 633 -6.08 -37.81 -15.39
N LYS A 634 -6.19 -39.00 -15.98
CA LYS A 634 -6.04 -39.24 -17.43
C LYS A 634 -6.99 -38.39 -18.27
N GLN A 635 -8.28 -38.36 -17.91
CA GLN A 635 -9.31 -37.62 -18.64
C GLN A 635 -9.01 -36.12 -18.72
N ILE A 636 -8.49 -35.53 -17.64
CA ILE A 636 -8.13 -34.11 -17.59
C ILE A 636 -6.88 -33.84 -18.42
N ILE A 637 -5.90 -34.75 -18.38
CA ILE A 637 -4.68 -34.63 -19.20
C ILE A 637 -5.02 -34.74 -20.69
N GLU A 638 -5.89 -35.66 -21.09
CA GLU A 638 -6.35 -35.82 -22.46
C GLU A 638 -7.13 -34.60 -22.99
N LYS A 639 -7.87 -33.92 -22.13
CA LYS A 639 -8.53 -32.64 -22.46
C LYS A 639 -7.54 -31.50 -22.68
N ALA A 640 -6.47 -31.47 -21.90
CA ALA A 640 -5.48 -30.40 -21.98
C ALA A 640 -4.43 -30.58 -23.07
N ILE A 641 -4.16 -31.83 -23.47
CA ILE A 641 -3.06 -32.21 -24.39
C ILE A 641 -3.61 -33.13 -25.48
N LYS A 642 -3.42 -32.79 -26.76
CA LYS A 642 -3.98 -33.52 -27.91
C LYS A 642 -3.46 -34.97 -28.05
N ASP A 643 -2.23 -35.26 -27.67
CA ASP A 643 -1.60 -36.60 -27.76
C ASP A 643 -0.76 -36.84 -26.48
N PRO A 644 -1.37 -37.16 -25.34
CA PRO A 644 -0.63 -37.40 -24.12
C PRO A 644 0.08 -38.76 -24.15
N THR A 645 1.39 -38.74 -24.11
CA THR A 645 2.15 -39.95 -23.76
C THR A 645 2.09 -40.15 -22.25
N LEU A 646 1.03 -40.82 -21.78
CA LEU A 646 0.82 -41.11 -20.36
C LEU A 646 1.78 -42.21 -19.89
N LYS A 647 2.95 -41.81 -19.39
CA LYS A 647 3.95 -42.70 -18.80
C LYS A 647 3.75 -42.96 -17.27
N TYR A 648 2.84 -42.22 -16.66
CA TYR A 648 2.68 -42.21 -15.22
C TYR A 648 1.36 -42.84 -14.80
N ASP A 649 1.37 -43.54 -13.70
CA ASP A 649 0.22 -44.20 -13.05
C ASP A 649 -0.31 -43.40 -11.85
N VAL A 650 0.56 -42.58 -11.23
CA VAL A 650 0.24 -41.73 -10.05
C VAL A 650 0.82 -40.34 -10.20
N GLY A 651 0.19 -39.34 -9.61
CA GLY A 651 0.61 -37.95 -9.65
C GLY A 651 0.32 -37.25 -11.00
N ILE A 652 0.73 -36.01 -11.14
CA ILE A 652 0.50 -35.16 -12.33
C ILE A 652 1.86 -34.69 -12.89
N PRO A 653 2.18 -34.98 -14.16
CA PRO A 653 3.32 -34.36 -14.83
C PRO A 653 2.93 -32.94 -15.26
N MET A 654 3.34 -31.90 -14.53
CA MET A 654 2.98 -30.51 -14.81
C MET A 654 3.73 -29.99 -16.04
N THR A 655 3.12 -30.12 -17.20
CA THR A 655 3.61 -29.56 -18.47
C THR A 655 3.05 -28.16 -18.71
N ASN A 656 3.71 -27.36 -19.57
CA ASN A 656 3.19 -26.00 -19.89
C ASN A 656 1.72 -25.97 -20.36
N PRO A 657 1.25 -26.85 -21.27
CA PRO A 657 -0.16 -26.87 -21.65
C PRO A 657 -1.08 -27.19 -20.45
N LEU A 658 -0.68 -28.13 -19.60
CA LEU A 658 -1.44 -28.51 -18.42
C LEU A 658 -1.46 -27.39 -17.38
N LYS A 659 -0.34 -26.68 -17.18
CA LYS A 659 -0.25 -25.49 -16.33
C LYS A 659 -1.20 -24.39 -16.81
N GLN A 660 -1.25 -24.11 -18.13
CA GLN A 660 -2.18 -23.12 -18.68
C GLN A 660 -3.66 -23.53 -18.51
N TYR A 661 -3.95 -24.83 -18.61
CA TYR A 661 -5.28 -25.36 -18.32
C TYR A 661 -5.65 -25.19 -16.85
N ALA A 662 -4.73 -25.58 -15.94
CA ALA A 662 -4.92 -25.43 -14.48
C ALA A 662 -5.11 -23.96 -14.06
N LEU A 663 -4.38 -23.01 -14.67
CA LEU A 663 -4.56 -21.57 -14.41
C LEU A 663 -5.99 -21.11 -14.75
N ARG A 664 -6.55 -21.61 -15.85
CA ARG A 664 -7.95 -21.30 -16.22
C ARG A 664 -8.93 -21.90 -15.23
N LEU A 665 -8.71 -23.13 -14.81
CA LEU A 665 -9.55 -23.78 -13.79
C LEU A 665 -9.47 -23.05 -12.43
N ALA A 666 -8.28 -22.61 -12.04
CA ALA A 666 -8.07 -21.83 -10.83
C ALA A 666 -8.84 -20.50 -10.87
N GLN A 667 -8.80 -19.79 -11.99
CA GLN A 667 -9.57 -18.57 -12.19
C GLN A 667 -11.09 -18.82 -12.08
N GLN A 668 -11.58 -19.89 -12.69
CA GLN A 668 -13.00 -20.29 -12.64
C GLN A 668 -13.41 -20.65 -11.20
N TRP A 669 -12.61 -21.46 -10.51
CA TRP A 669 -12.88 -21.88 -9.14
C TRP A 669 -12.90 -20.67 -8.18
N LEU A 670 -11.95 -19.76 -8.29
CA LEU A 670 -11.91 -18.56 -7.45
C LEU A 670 -13.18 -17.71 -7.58
N LEU A 671 -13.74 -17.60 -8.77
CA LEU A 671 -14.93 -16.79 -9.07
C LEU A 671 -16.25 -17.53 -8.88
N GLU A 672 -16.23 -18.86 -8.72
CA GLU A 672 -17.43 -19.70 -8.53
C GLU A 672 -18.20 -19.29 -7.26
N GLU A 673 -19.50 -19.10 -7.41
CA GLU A 673 -20.39 -18.72 -6.31
C GLU A 673 -20.62 -19.90 -5.38
N LYS A 674 -20.33 -19.73 -4.11
CA LYS A 674 -20.51 -20.76 -3.08
C LYS A 674 -21.82 -20.60 -2.31
N LYS A 675 -22.11 -19.36 -1.88
CA LYS A 675 -23.31 -19.03 -1.11
C LYS A 675 -23.82 -17.63 -1.49
N LYS A 676 -25.12 -17.44 -1.38
CA LYS A 676 -25.77 -16.12 -1.45
C LYS A 676 -26.63 -15.93 -0.20
N TYR A 677 -26.57 -14.76 0.39
CA TYR A 677 -27.47 -14.36 1.46
C TYR A 677 -27.81 -12.88 1.34
N VAL A 678 -28.94 -12.51 1.91
CA VAL A 678 -29.41 -11.12 1.92
C VAL A 678 -29.19 -10.56 3.31
N GLU A 679 -28.38 -9.51 3.39
CA GLU A 679 -28.17 -8.73 4.61
C GLU A 679 -29.15 -7.56 4.61
N GLU A 680 -29.82 -7.35 5.72
CA GLU A 680 -30.70 -6.20 5.93
C GLU A 680 -29.90 -5.16 6.73
N LEU A 681 -29.66 -4.00 6.10
CA LEU A 681 -28.92 -2.91 6.73
C LEU A 681 -29.81 -2.16 7.72
N GLU A 682 -29.21 -1.39 8.65
CA GLU A 682 -29.92 -0.62 9.68
C GLU A 682 -30.94 0.36 9.13
N ASP A 683 -30.78 0.81 7.89
CA ASP A 683 -31.70 1.68 7.15
C ASP A 683 -32.88 0.95 6.48
N GLY A 684 -32.97 -0.39 6.66
CA GLY A 684 -33.99 -1.24 6.04
C GLY A 684 -33.71 -1.61 4.58
N THR A 685 -32.58 -1.20 4.00
CA THR A 685 -32.19 -1.64 2.67
C THR A 685 -31.66 -3.07 2.70
N LYS A 686 -32.00 -3.85 1.66
CA LYS A 686 -31.56 -5.25 1.51
C LYS A 686 -30.41 -5.32 0.54
N ARG A 687 -29.28 -5.87 1.00
CA ARG A 687 -28.08 -6.09 0.18
C ARG A 687 -27.86 -7.57 -0.07
N GLU A 688 -27.75 -7.99 -1.32
CA GLU A 688 -27.34 -9.35 -1.67
C GLU A 688 -25.81 -9.47 -1.55
N ILE A 689 -25.38 -10.40 -0.70
CA ILE A 689 -23.97 -10.75 -0.52
C ILE A 689 -23.71 -12.10 -1.17
N VAL A 690 -22.78 -12.09 -2.13
CA VAL A 690 -22.32 -13.29 -2.84
C VAL A 690 -20.97 -13.69 -2.28
N VAL A 691 -20.92 -14.86 -1.66
CA VAL A 691 -19.68 -15.49 -1.19
C VAL A 691 -19.16 -16.42 -2.28
N ARG A 692 -17.93 -16.19 -2.73
CA ARG A 692 -17.24 -17.03 -3.73
C ARG A 692 -16.24 -17.97 -3.05
N ASN A 693 -15.73 -18.95 -3.78
CA ASN A 693 -14.67 -19.83 -3.25
C ASN A 693 -13.44 -19.03 -2.83
N LEU A 694 -13.08 -17.98 -3.57
CA LEU A 694 -12.03 -17.01 -3.20
C LEU A 694 -12.18 -16.49 -1.77
N ASN A 695 -13.42 -16.24 -1.32
CA ASN A 695 -13.69 -15.72 0.01
C ASN A 695 -13.48 -16.75 1.15
N THR A 696 -13.18 -18.00 0.81
CA THR A 696 -12.84 -19.06 1.77
C THR A 696 -11.34 -19.21 2.00
N LEU A 697 -10.50 -18.55 1.16
CA LEU A 697 -9.04 -18.65 1.28
C LEU A 697 -8.55 -17.91 2.52
N LYS A 698 -7.89 -18.66 3.41
CA LYS A 698 -7.37 -18.19 4.71
C LYS A 698 -5.86 -18.04 4.71
N ASP A 699 -5.16 -18.59 3.70
CA ASP A 699 -3.71 -18.46 3.53
C ASP A 699 -3.38 -17.13 2.82
N ASP A 700 -2.95 -16.14 3.60
CA ASP A 700 -2.63 -14.80 3.08
C ASP A 700 -1.45 -14.81 2.11
N LEU A 701 -0.51 -15.75 2.27
CA LEU A 701 0.62 -15.87 1.36
C LEU A 701 0.26 -16.55 0.04
N LEU A 702 -0.72 -17.46 0.04
CA LEU A 702 -1.30 -17.96 -1.22
C LEU A 702 -2.00 -16.82 -1.97
N LEU A 703 -2.76 -15.98 -1.25
CA LEU A 703 -3.37 -14.79 -1.85
C LEU A 703 -2.31 -13.86 -2.43
N GLU A 704 -1.20 -13.64 -1.71
CA GLU A 704 -0.10 -12.80 -2.17
C GLU A 704 0.61 -13.38 -3.40
N GLU A 705 0.89 -14.69 -3.42
CA GLU A 705 1.45 -15.36 -4.59
C GLU A 705 0.51 -15.30 -5.81
N LEU A 706 -0.80 -15.47 -5.63
CA LEU A 706 -1.80 -15.33 -6.70
C LEU A 706 -1.84 -13.90 -7.25
N ILE A 707 -1.69 -12.90 -6.39
CA ILE A 707 -1.66 -11.48 -6.76
C ILE A 707 -0.40 -11.15 -7.55
N GLN A 708 0.75 -11.68 -7.14
CA GLN A 708 2.04 -11.42 -7.78
C GLN A 708 2.36 -12.38 -8.93
N PHE A 709 1.49 -13.35 -9.20
CA PHE A 709 1.74 -14.44 -10.15
C PHE A 709 2.14 -13.94 -11.55
N ASN A 710 3.24 -14.45 -12.03
CA ASN A 710 3.73 -14.28 -13.39
C ASN A 710 4.44 -15.56 -13.89
N ASP A 711 4.66 -15.68 -15.20
CA ASP A 711 5.21 -16.90 -15.79
C ASP A 711 6.72 -17.13 -15.49
N LYS A 712 7.41 -16.16 -14.86
CA LYS A 712 8.87 -16.19 -14.63
C LYS A 712 9.27 -16.38 -13.18
N GLY A 713 8.37 -16.09 -12.24
CA GLY A 713 8.63 -16.16 -10.81
C GLY A 713 8.52 -17.57 -10.25
N ASN A 714 8.99 -17.73 -9.01
CA ASN A 714 8.80 -18.93 -8.22
C ASN A 714 7.59 -18.75 -7.29
N PHE A 715 6.54 -19.56 -7.47
CA PHE A 715 5.27 -19.47 -6.77
C PHE A 715 4.85 -20.86 -6.32
N ASP A 716 5.46 -21.32 -5.24
CA ASP A 716 5.34 -22.71 -4.76
C ASP A 716 3.92 -23.01 -4.25
N ARG A 717 3.29 -22.05 -3.56
CA ARG A 717 1.90 -22.18 -3.09
C ARG A 717 0.91 -22.22 -4.25
N VAL A 718 1.13 -21.39 -5.27
CA VAL A 718 0.30 -21.42 -6.50
C VAL A 718 0.49 -22.73 -7.23
N SER A 719 1.71 -23.28 -7.32
CA SER A 719 1.95 -24.57 -7.96
C SER A 719 1.13 -25.70 -7.31
N ALA A 720 1.16 -25.80 -5.99
CA ALA A 720 0.32 -26.75 -5.27
C ALA A 720 -1.19 -26.48 -5.45
N PHE A 721 -1.61 -25.24 -5.48
CA PHE A 721 -2.99 -24.84 -5.73
C PHE A 721 -3.44 -25.24 -7.14
N LEU A 722 -2.61 -25.15 -8.14
CA LEU A 722 -2.91 -25.59 -9.51
C LEU A 722 -3.10 -27.12 -9.60
N LEU A 723 -2.32 -27.91 -8.86
CA LEU A 723 -2.54 -29.35 -8.73
C LEU A 723 -3.93 -29.66 -8.16
N LEU A 724 -4.34 -28.91 -7.14
CA LEU A 724 -5.67 -29.04 -6.55
C LEU A 724 -6.79 -28.77 -7.57
N MET A 725 -6.64 -27.74 -8.40
CA MET A 725 -7.64 -27.41 -9.41
C MET A 725 -7.82 -28.50 -10.44
N LEU A 726 -6.75 -29.12 -10.88
CA LEU A 726 -6.80 -30.27 -11.81
C LEU A 726 -7.51 -31.47 -11.15
N TRP A 727 -7.29 -31.71 -9.88
CA TRP A 727 -7.93 -32.80 -9.16
C TRP A 727 -9.43 -32.56 -8.93
N ILE A 728 -9.81 -31.35 -8.54
CA ILE A 728 -11.23 -31.00 -8.39
C ILE A 728 -11.97 -31.17 -9.73
N GLU A 729 -11.37 -30.80 -10.83
CA GLU A 729 -11.98 -30.95 -12.15
C GLU A 729 -12.13 -32.44 -12.52
N GLN A 730 -11.16 -33.29 -12.21
CA GLN A 730 -11.27 -34.75 -12.41
C GLN A 730 -12.46 -35.33 -11.63
N ASP A 731 -12.69 -34.88 -10.40
CA ASP A 731 -13.81 -35.36 -9.60
C ASP A 731 -15.16 -34.92 -10.19
N LYS A 732 -15.26 -33.67 -10.66
CA LYS A 732 -16.47 -33.18 -11.36
C LYS A 732 -16.80 -34.06 -12.58
N GLU A 733 -15.78 -34.40 -13.38
CA GLU A 733 -15.93 -35.25 -14.58
C GLU A 733 -16.35 -36.69 -14.22
N MET A 734 -15.78 -37.28 -13.15
CA MET A 734 -16.17 -38.60 -12.70
C MET A 734 -17.65 -38.67 -12.31
N VAL A 735 -18.15 -37.68 -11.55
CA VAL A 735 -19.55 -37.59 -11.16
C VAL A 735 -20.49 -37.48 -12.36
N ILE A 736 -20.10 -36.68 -13.38
CA ILE A 736 -20.89 -36.53 -14.60
C ILE A 736 -20.96 -37.86 -15.36
N ASN A 737 -19.83 -38.53 -15.56
CA ASN A 737 -19.77 -39.81 -16.27
C ASN A 737 -20.54 -40.90 -15.59
N GLU A 738 -20.45 -41.02 -14.26
CA GLU A 738 -21.25 -41.99 -13.47
C GLU A 738 -22.76 -41.73 -13.59
N SER A 739 -23.17 -40.45 -13.54
CA SER A 739 -24.58 -40.09 -13.71
C SER A 739 -25.09 -40.39 -15.12
N GLU A 740 -24.29 -40.13 -16.17
CA GLU A 740 -24.64 -40.50 -17.55
C GLU A 740 -24.73 -42.04 -17.73
N GLU A 741 -23.83 -42.82 -17.13
CA GLU A 741 -23.92 -44.29 -17.18
C GLU A 741 -25.17 -44.83 -16.46
N ILE A 742 -25.52 -44.25 -15.31
CA ILE A 742 -26.78 -44.61 -14.61
C ILE A 742 -27.97 -44.32 -15.47
N VAL A 743 -28.03 -43.12 -16.11
CA VAL A 743 -29.13 -42.74 -17.00
C VAL A 743 -29.20 -43.69 -18.20
N LYS A 744 -28.06 -44.02 -18.82
CA LYS A 744 -28.00 -44.98 -19.95
C LYS A 744 -28.41 -46.38 -19.52
N LYS A 745 -28.00 -46.87 -18.38
CA LYS A 745 -28.42 -48.19 -17.83
C LYS A 745 -29.92 -48.20 -17.53
N THR A 746 -30.44 -47.18 -16.87
CA THR A 746 -31.87 -47.09 -16.52
C THR A 746 -32.74 -47.00 -17.81
N SER A 747 -32.34 -46.24 -18.82
CA SER A 747 -33.07 -46.15 -20.08
C SER A 747 -33.03 -47.48 -20.85
N ASN A 748 -31.89 -48.17 -20.91
CA ASN A 748 -31.76 -49.46 -21.56
C ASN A 748 -32.59 -50.54 -20.87
N ASP A 749 -32.67 -50.54 -19.53
CA ASP A 749 -33.51 -51.46 -18.77
C ASP A 749 -35.02 -51.17 -19.00
N PHE A 750 -35.39 -49.90 -19.04
CA PHE A 750 -36.75 -49.48 -19.37
C PHE A 750 -37.17 -49.93 -20.79
N TYR A 751 -36.30 -49.75 -21.79
CA TYR A 751 -36.57 -50.23 -23.15
C TYR A 751 -36.62 -51.76 -23.25
N LYS A 752 -35.82 -52.50 -22.46
CA LYS A 752 -35.86 -53.95 -22.36
C LYS A 752 -37.19 -54.44 -21.70
N GLU A 753 -37.64 -53.79 -20.66
CA GLU A 753 -38.94 -54.10 -20.04
C GLU A 753 -40.11 -53.78 -21.00
N LEU A 754 -40.07 -52.65 -21.71
CA LEU A 754 -41.07 -52.31 -22.70
C LEU A 754 -41.15 -53.34 -23.84
N TYR A 755 -39.99 -53.80 -24.35
CA TYR A 755 -39.88 -54.79 -25.40
C TYR A 755 -40.38 -56.18 -24.91
N ASN A 756 -40.00 -56.55 -23.69
CA ASN A 756 -40.48 -57.81 -23.08
C ASN A 756 -42.00 -57.80 -22.77
N ASN A 757 -42.55 -56.67 -22.40
CA ASN A 757 -44.00 -56.49 -22.23
C ASN A 757 -44.79 -56.51 -23.55
N GLN A 758 -44.20 -55.94 -24.64
CA GLN A 758 -44.78 -56.08 -25.98
C GLN A 758 -44.79 -57.53 -26.49
N LEU A 759 -43.69 -58.27 -26.25
CA LEU A 759 -43.61 -59.68 -26.60
C LEU A 759 -44.59 -60.55 -25.77
N LYS A 760 -44.84 -60.24 -24.54
CA LYS A 760 -45.87 -60.92 -23.71
C LYS A 760 -47.28 -60.64 -24.22
N ASN A 761 -47.57 -59.42 -24.64
CA ASN A 761 -48.87 -59.03 -25.17
C ASN A 761 -49.15 -59.62 -26.59
N THR A 762 -48.10 -59.80 -27.40
CA THR A 762 -48.24 -60.46 -28.71
C THR A 762 -48.44 -61.97 -28.60
N ASN A 763 -48.00 -62.61 -27.53
CA ASN A 763 -48.25 -64.03 -27.26
C ASN A 763 -49.64 -64.31 -26.63
N LEU A 764 -50.32 -63.28 -26.14
CA LEU A 764 -51.70 -63.40 -25.60
C LEU A 764 -52.79 -63.27 -26.72
N LEU A 765 -52.42 -62.90 -27.92
CA LEU A 765 -53.33 -62.81 -29.11
C LEU A 765 -53.27 -64.06 -30.01
N LYS A 766 -52.61 -65.14 -29.58
CA LYS A 766 -52.54 -66.44 -30.30
C LYS A 766 -53.27 -67.58 -29.67
N TYR A 767 -54.35 -67.33 -28.88
CA TYR A 767 -55.31 -68.35 -28.46
C TYR A 767 -56.72 -67.80 -28.65
#